data_a7b89b70850ef9cf410fd657fd88f3be
#
_entry.id   a7b89b70850ef9cf410fd657fd88f3be
#
_cell.length_a   1.000
_cell.length_b   1.000
_cell.length_c   1.000
_cell.angle_alpha   90.00
_cell.angle_beta   90.00
_cell.angle_gamma   90.00
#
_symmetry.space_group_name_H-M   'P 1'
#
loop_
_entity.id
_entity.type
_entity.pdbx_description
1 polymer ?
#
loop_
_entity_poly.entity_id
_entity_poly.type
_entity_poly.pdbx_seq_one_letter_code
_entity_poly.pdbx_strand_id
1 'polypeptide(L)'
;MDSSNKLFLLDAYALIYRAYYAFIKNPRINSKGFNTSAILGFVNTLEEVLKKENPTHIGVAFDPAGPTFRHEAFEQYKAQREETPEAIRLSVPIIKDIIRAYRIPILEVAGYEADDVIGTLATEAGRQGITTYMMTPDKDYGQLVSDKVFMYRPKHTGGFEVMGVEEVKAKFDIQSPAQVIDMLGLMGDSSDNIPGCPGVGEKTAQKLISEFGSIENLLANTDKLKGAQKKKVEENVEQIRFSKFLATIKTDVPIEFDAARCVREKPNEERLTEIYTELEFRTFINKLSSEPVKAAPKGPVQGDLFAIFTPESTEEPKKSILTDLKSTPHNYYLTDTEEKQADLARFLLGQEFFAFDTETDGIDPLKAGLVGMSFAVKENEAWYVPVPANSVEAAKVVERFSPALQNPKSLKIGQNIKFDILVLRKYNVKVAGPLFDTMIAHYLLNPELRHGMDYLAETYLKYQTVHIEELIGPKGKNQLSMRNVPVEQIAEYAAEDADVTLKLKNYFAPELKKEGLESLFTTIEMPLIYVLAEMEATGVTLDTVALKQSSGELTASMNKLEQEVYELAGTEFNINSTKQVGEILFDRLKLDEKAKKTKTGGYSTSEDVLEKLRNKHPIIGKLLEYRGLKKLLS
;
A
#
# COMPACT_ATOMS: atom_id res chain seq x y z
N MET A 1 12.90 23.12 -26.01
CA MET A 1 13.03 22.84 -24.58
C MET A 1 14.35 22.12 -24.39
N ASP A 2 15.24 22.77 -23.68
CA ASP A 2 16.58 22.24 -23.41
C ASP A 2 16.46 20.87 -22.73
N SER A 3 16.99 19.82 -23.37
CA SER A 3 17.14 18.49 -22.75
C SER A 3 18.32 18.56 -21.79
N SER A 4 18.13 19.22 -20.64
CA SER A 4 19.15 19.24 -19.59
C SER A 4 19.38 17.80 -19.13
N ASN A 5 20.65 17.36 -19.13
CA ASN A 5 21.05 16.04 -18.60
C ASN A 5 20.51 15.86 -17.18
N LYS A 6 19.75 14.80 -16.98
CA LYS A 6 19.05 14.48 -15.74
C LYS A 6 19.55 13.12 -15.23
N LEU A 7 20.28 13.13 -14.11
CA LEU A 7 20.83 11.93 -13.46
C LEU A 7 19.98 11.54 -12.24
N PHE A 8 19.61 10.26 -12.17
CA PHE A 8 19.04 9.65 -10.95
C PHE A 8 20.03 8.66 -10.33
N LEU A 9 20.32 8.86 -9.05
CA LEU A 9 21.12 7.94 -8.23
C LEU A 9 20.22 7.35 -7.16
N LEU A 10 20.00 6.03 -7.21
CA LEU A 10 19.09 5.30 -6.35
C LEU A 10 19.86 4.62 -5.23
N ASP A 11 19.40 4.80 -4.00
CA ASP A 11 19.84 4.05 -2.82
C ASP A 11 19.10 2.71 -2.76
N ALA A 12 19.78 1.62 -3.11
CA ALA A 12 19.16 0.32 -3.29
C ALA A 12 18.55 -0.22 -2.00
N TYR A 13 19.33 -0.25 -0.91
CA TYR A 13 18.83 -0.85 0.34
C TYR A 13 17.70 -0.05 0.96
N ALA A 14 17.76 1.27 0.93
CA ALA A 14 16.67 2.10 1.41
C ALA A 14 15.35 1.83 0.67
N LEU A 15 15.40 1.60 -0.65
CA LEU A 15 14.24 1.27 -1.47
C LEU A 15 13.78 -0.19 -1.26
N ILE A 16 14.71 -1.15 -1.13
CA ILE A 16 14.43 -2.57 -0.89
C ILE A 16 13.74 -2.76 0.47
N TYR A 17 14.28 -2.17 1.54
CA TYR A 17 13.69 -2.24 2.87
C TYR A 17 12.30 -1.59 2.89
N ARG A 18 12.16 -0.42 2.28
CA ARG A 18 10.85 0.23 2.15
C ARG A 18 9.83 -0.68 1.46
N ALA A 19 10.22 -1.31 0.36
CA ALA A 19 9.39 -2.24 -0.38
C ALA A 19 9.01 -3.46 0.47
N TYR A 20 9.96 -4.08 1.14
CA TYR A 20 9.71 -5.23 2.01
C TYR A 20 8.73 -4.91 3.13
N TYR A 21 8.93 -3.82 3.88
CA TYR A 21 8.06 -3.44 4.98
C TYR A 21 6.66 -2.99 4.53
N ALA A 22 6.50 -2.48 3.33
CA ALA A 22 5.19 -2.16 2.79
C ALA A 22 4.30 -3.42 2.61
N PHE A 23 4.91 -4.56 2.32
CA PHE A 23 4.21 -5.84 2.17
C PHE A 23 4.26 -6.75 3.40
N ILE A 24 4.82 -6.31 4.53
CA ILE A 24 5.05 -7.18 5.69
C ILE A 24 3.78 -7.85 6.22
N LYS A 25 2.63 -7.18 6.13
CA LYS A 25 1.33 -7.70 6.57
C LYS A 25 0.65 -8.61 5.54
N ASN A 26 1.05 -8.50 4.27
CA ASN A 26 0.50 -9.30 3.16
C ASN A 26 1.62 -9.57 2.15
N PRO A 27 2.56 -10.47 2.48
CA PRO A 27 3.73 -10.73 1.64
C PRO A 27 3.33 -11.37 0.31
N ARG A 28 4.02 -10.98 -0.75
CA ARG A 28 3.88 -11.56 -2.08
C ARG A 28 4.78 -12.79 -2.18
N ILE A 29 4.16 -13.95 -2.30
CA ILE A 29 4.85 -15.23 -2.35
C ILE A 29 4.49 -15.90 -3.67
N ASN A 30 5.48 -16.30 -4.46
CA ASN A 30 5.24 -17.02 -5.70
C ASN A 30 4.89 -18.50 -5.46
N SER A 31 4.52 -19.25 -6.51
CA SER A 31 4.12 -20.65 -6.41
C SER A 31 5.20 -21.58 -5.82
N LYS A 32 6.48 -21.14 -5.83
CA LYS A 32 7.62 -21.87 -5.26
C LYS A 32 7.86 -21.54 -3.78
N GLY A 33 6.98 -20.76 -3.15
CA GLY A 33 7.11 -20.34 -1.75
C GLY A 33 8.13 -19.21 -1.51
N PHE A 34 8.65 -18.58 -2.57
CA PHE A 34 9.62 -17.50 -2.46
C PHE A 34 8.93 -16.15 -2.26
N ASN A 35 9.37 -15.39 -1.25
CA ASN A 35 8.84 -14.06 -0.97
C ASN A 35 9.42 -13.02 -1.94
N THR A 36 8.62 -12.59 -2.89
CA THR A 36 8.97 -11.64 -3.95
C THR A 36 8.70 -10.17 -3.60
N SER A 37 8.19 -9.87 -2.40
CA SER A 37 7.71 -8.54 -2.00
C SER A 37 8.74 -7.43 -2.19
N ALA A 38 9.97 -7.66 -1.76
CA ALA A 38 11.06 -6.69 -1.88
C ALA A 38 11.42 -6.41 -3.33
N ILE A 39 11.44 -7.46 -4.16
CA ILE A 39 11.74 -7.37 -5.59
C ILE A 39 10.63 -6.61 -6.31
N LEU A 40 9.37 -7.00 -6.08
CA LEU A 40 8.19 -6.37 -6.69
C LEU A 40 8.15 -4.87 -6.41
N GLY A 41 8.31 -4.47 -5.15
CA GLY A 41 8.26 -3.06 -4.78
C GLY A 41 9.46 -2.26 -5.31
N PHE A 42 10.66 -2.86 -5.36
CA PHE A 42 11.84 -2.23 -5.97
C PHE A 42 11.64 -2.01 -7.47
N VAL A 43 11.19 -3.04 -8.20
CA VAL A 43 10.94 -2.96 -9.65
C VAL A 43 9.85 -1.94 -9.98
N ASN A 44 8.75 -1.92 -9.22
CA ASN A 44 7.71 -0.90 -9.37
C ASN A 44 8.28 0.52 -9.22
N THR A 45 9.12 0.73 -8.22
CA THR A 45 9.75 2.03 -7.96
C THR A 45 10.72 2.42 -9.09
N LEU A 46 11.52 1.48 -9.58
CA LEU A 46 12.42 1.69 -10.70
C LEU A 46 11.65 2.05 -11.97
N GLU A 47 10.63 1.26 -12.33
CA GLU A 47 9.77 1.51 -13.48
C GLU A 47 9.07 2.87 -13.40
N GLU A 48 8.59 3.25 -12.22
CA GLU A 48 7.97 4.55 -12.00
C GLU A 48 8.94 5.70 -12.31
N VAL A 49 10.18 5.62 -11.82
CA VAL A 49 11.21 6.62 -12.10
C VAL A 49 11.54 6.65 -13.59
N LEU A 50 11.75 5.49 -14.20
CA LEU A 50 12.06 5.40 -15.62
C LEU A 50 10.96 5.99 -16.51
N LYS A 51 9.70 5.79 -16.12
CA LYS A 51 8.52 6.25 -16.89
C LYS A 51 8.19 7.72 -16.63
N LYS A 52 8.04 8.13 -15.36
CA LYS A 52 7.57 9.47 -14.98
C LYS A 52 8.65 10.53 -15.13
N GLU A 53 9.85 10.21 -14.66
CA GLU A 53 10.94 11.16 -14.62
C GLU A 53 11.77 11.16 -15.91
N ASN A 54 11.70 10.07 -16.66
CA ASN A 54 12.41 9.88 -17.92
C ASN A 54 13.88 10.36 -17.86
N PRO A 55 14.69 9.81 -16.92
CA PRO A 55 16.07 10.24 -16.74
C PRO A 55 16.91 9.97 -17.97
N THR A 56 17.86 10.87 -18.28
CA THR A 56 18.88 10.63 -19.31
C THR A 56 20.02 9.75 -18.79
N HIS A 57 20.26 9.80 -17.48
CA HIS A 57 21.30 9.05 -16.77
C HIS A 57 20.75 8.44 -15.52
N ILE A 58 21.19 7.24 -15.16
CA ILE A 58 20.71 6.54 -13.96
C ILE A 58 21.79 5.60 -13.42
N GLY A 59 21.88 5.47 -12.11
CA GLY A 59 22.74 4.51 -11.41
C GLY A 59 22.09 4.04 -10.10
N VAL A 60 22.44 2.84 -9.65
CA VAL A 60 21.91 2.26 -8.40
C VAL A 60 23.08 1.91 -7.49
N ALA A 61 23.13 2.53 -6.32
CA ALA A 61 24.19 2.29 -5.33
C ALA A 61 23.75 1.22 -4.31
N PHE A 62 24.71 0.37 -3.95
CA PHE A 62 24.57 -0.66 -2.92
C PHE A 62 25.64 -0.49 -1.85
N ASP A 63 25.29 -0.79 -0.61
CA ASP A 63 26.27 -1.00 0.43
C ASP A 63 27.11 -2.24 0.10
N PRO A 64 28.43 -2.20 0.31
CA PRO A 64 29.29 -3.34 0.08
C PRO A 64 29.10 -4.43 1.15
N ALA A 65 29.51 -5.64 0.82
CA ALA A 65 29.64 -6.69 1.80
C ALA A 65 30.85 -6.40 2.72
N GLY A 66 30.62 -6.26 4.03
CA GLY A 66 31.67 -6.07 5.03
C GLY A 66 31.66 -4.70 5.70
N PRO A 67 32.62 -4.48 6.63
CA PRO A 67 32.66 -3.25 7.40
C PRO A 67 33.06 -2.05 6.52
N THR A 68 32.57 -0.87 6.89
CA THR A 68 32.95 0.39 6.29
C THR A 68 33.88 1.16 7.21
N PHE A 69 34.48 2.25 6.75
CA PHE A 69 35.37 3.10 7.56
C PHE A 69 34.71 3.59 8.86
N ARG A 70 33.33 3.73 8.87
CA ARG A 70 32.60 4.10 10.09
C ARG A 70 32.59 2.95 11.10
N HIS A 71 32.47 1.69 10.66
CA HIS A 71 32.57 0.52 11.54
C HIS A 71 33.96 0.35 12.10
N GLU A 72 35.01 0.64 11.31
CA GLU A 72 36.38 0.62 11.75
C GLU A 72 36.68 1.71 12.81
N ALA A 73 36.06 2.90 12.64
CA ALA A 73 36.23 4.00 13.58
C ALA A 73 35.37 3.82 14.85
N PHE A 74 34.23 3.13 14.76
CA PHE A 74 33.27 2.96 15.84
C PHE A 74 32.54 1.60 15.76
N GLU A 75 33.01 0.64 16.54
CA GLU A 75 32.47 -0.72 16.59
C GLU A 75 30.95 -0.78 16.88
N GLN A 76 30.45 0.21 17.62
CA GLN A 76 29.03 0.30 17.95
C GLN A 76 28.18 0.98 16.85
N TYR A 77 28.78 1.42 15.75
CA TYR A 77 28.06 2.02 14.63
C TYR A 77 27.05 1.00 14.04
N LYS A 78 25.79 1.36 14.00
CA LYS A 78 24.68 0.50 13.54
C LYS A 78 24.51 -0.84 14.29
N ALA A 79 25.22 -1.05 15.42
CA ALA A 79 25.22 -2.34 16.15
C ALA A 79 23.84 -2.77 16.70
N GLN A 80 22.89 -1.84 16.87
CA GLN A 80 21.52 -2.15 17.30
C GLN A 80 20.57 -2.51 16.14
N ARG A 81 21.04 -2.46 14.89
CA ARG A 81 20.22 -2.90 13.76
C ARG A 81 20.04 -4.41 13.81
N GLU A 82 18.82 -4.86 13.62
CA GLU A 82 18.51 -6.28 13.47
C GLU A 82 19.20 -6.84 12.22
N GLU A 83 19.46 -8.13 12.22
CA GLU A 83 19.97 -8.81 11.03
C GLU A 83 19.02 -8.59 9.84
N THR A 84 19.61 -8.45 8.65
CA THR A 84 18.83 -8.30 7.43
C THR A 84 17.89 -9.49 7.24
N PRO A 85 16.57 -9.25 7.14
CA PRO A 85 15.59 -10.32 6.93
C PRO A 85 16.01 -11.25 5.78
N GLU A 86 15.83 -12.55 5.96
CA GLU A 86 16.21 -13.56 4.96
C GLU A 86 15.59 -13.25 3.58
N ALA A 87 14.33 -12.84 3.54
CA ALA A 87 13.66 -12.49 2.30
C ALA A 87 14.35 -11.33 1.56
N ILE A 88 14.89 -10.34 2.26
CA ILE A 88 15.70 -9.26 1.65
C ILE A 88 17.03 -9.83 1.15
N ARG A 89 17.73 -10.60 1.98
CA ARG A 89 19.04 -11.20 1.63
C ARG A 89 18.94 -12.04 0.35
N LEU A 90 17.88 -12.83 0.21
CA LEU A 90 17.64 -13.64 -0.98
C LEU A 90 17.19 -12.81 -2.18
N SER A 91 16.56 -11.68 -1.97
CA SER A 91 16.09 -10.78 -3.05
C SER A 91 17.21 -9.96 -3.69
N VAL A 92 18.24 -9.58 -2.94
CA VAL A 92 19.31 -8.68 -3.40
C VAL A 92 20.04 -9.20 -4.66
N PRO A 93 20.46 -10.47 -4.78
CA PRO A 93 21.07 -10.99 -6.00
C PRO A 93 20.17 -10.87 -7.23
N ILE A 94 18.88 -11.16 -7.06
CA ILE A 94 17.88 -11.09 -8.14
C ILE A 94 17.65 -9.64 -8.55
N ILE A 95 17.57 -8.71 -7.59
CA ILE A 95 17.44 -7.27 -7.87
C ILE A 95 18.68 -6.78 -8.65
N LYS A 96 19.89 -7.20 -8.26
CA LYS A 96 21.12 -6.87 -9.00
C LYS A 96 21.06 -7.41 -10.43
N ASP A 97 20.51 -8.60 -10.67
CA ASP A 97 20.36 -9.16 -12.03
C ASP A 97 19.32 -8.39 -12.86
N ILE A 98 18.21 -7.97 -12.23
CA ILE A 98 17.23 -7.10 -12.89
C ILE A 98 17.87 -5.76 -13.29
N ILE A 99 18.62 -5.12 -12.38
CA ILE A 99 19.33 -3.85 -12.67
C ILE A 99 20.31 -4.02 -13.84
N ARG A 100 21.07 -5.13 -13.88
CA ARG A 100 21.95 -5.45 -15.02
C ARG A 100 21.17 -5.65 -16.32
N ALA A 101 20.01 -6.30 -16.26
CA ALA A 101 19.14 -6.48 -17.41
C ALA A 101 18.55 -5.15 -17.92
N TYR A 102 18.31 -4.17 -17.01
CA TYR A 102 18.02 -2.78 -17.40
C TYR A 102 19.22 -2.02 -17.96
N ARG A 103 20.42 -2.62 -17.95
CA ARG A 103 21.70 -2.00 -18.33
C ARG A 103 22.03 -0.77 -17.50
N ILE A 104 21.59 -0.77 -16.23
CA ILE A 104 21.87 0.28 -15.26
C ILE A 104 23.13 -0.11 -14.47
N PRO A 105 24.11 0.80 -14.31
CA PRO A 105 25.30 0.50 -13.53
C PRO A 105 24.99 0.31 -12.05
N ILE A 106 25.55 -0.74 -11.47
CA ILE A 106 25.61 -0.97 -10.03
C ILE A 106 26.85 -0.27 -9.51
N LEU A 107 26.65 0.59 -8.52
CA LEU A 107 27.68 1.44 -7.91
C LEU A 107 27.95 0.92 -6.49
N GLU A 108 29.10 0.30 -6.30
CA GLU A 108 29.48 -0.32 -5.02
C GLU A 108 30.99 -0.18 -4.84
N VAL A 109 31.42 0.36 -3.70
CA VAL A 109 32.83 0.57 -3.38
C VAL A 109 33.13 -0.04 -1.99
N ALA A 110 34.07 -0.96 -1.92
CA ALA A 110 34.46 -1.60 -0.66
C ALA A 110 34.91 -0.56 0.38
N GLY A 111 34.42 -0.68 1.61
CA GLY A 111 34.76 0.21 2.71
C GLY A 111 33.94 1.51 2.79
N TYR A 112 33.04 1.77 1.86
CA TYR A 112 32.17 2.96 1.82
C TYR A 112 30.70 2.55 1.69
N GLU A 113 29.80 3.29 2.34
CA GLU A 113 28.36 3.06 2.25
C GLU A 113 27.77 3.62 0.95
N ALA A 114 26.58 3.19 0.58
CA ALA A 114 25.89 3.67 -0.63
C ALA A 114 25.69 5.19 -0.60
N ASP A 115 25.47 5.78 0.58
CA ASP A 115 25.33 7.23 0.76
C ASP A 115 26.60 7.99 0.40
N ASP A 116 27.79 7.47 0.76
CA ASP A 116 29.09 8.05 0.41
C ASP A 116 29.33 7.99 -1.12
N VAL A 117 28.99 6.84 -1.72
CA VAL A 117 29.11 6.66 -3.19
C VAL A 117 28.19 7.63 -3.91
N ILE A 118 26.92 7.70 -3.51
CA ILE A 118 25.93 8.65 -4.10
C ILE A 118 26.36 10.09 -3.84
N GLY A 119 26.84 10.42 -2.65
CA GLY A 119 27.30 11.75 -2.28
C GLY A 119 28.46 12.23 -3.15
N THR A 120 29.42 11.36 -3.40
CA THR A 120 30.57 11.63 -4.27
C THR A 120 30.11 11.88 -5.70
N LEU A 121 29.35 10.95 -6.26
CA LEU A 121 28.92 11.02 -7.67
C LEU A 121 27.93 12.18 -7.91
N ALA A 122 27.01 12.43 -6.98
CA ALA A 122 26.07 13.55 -7.09
C ALA A 122 26.77 14.91 -7.05
N THR A 123 27.76 15.05 -6.14
CA THR A 123 28.56 16.27 -6.04
C THR A 123 29.33 16.53 -7.31
N GLU A 124 30.00 15.51 -7.86
CA GLU A 124 30.80 15.64 -9.08
C GLU A 124 29.91 15.91 -10.31
N ALA A 125 28.79 15.18 -10.46
CA ALA A 125 27.83 15.41 -11.55
C ALA A 125 27.25 16.84 -11.49
N GLY A 126 26.94 17.34 -10.28
CA GLY A 126 26.49 18.72 -10.08
C GLY A 126 27.53 19.75 -10.49
N ARG A 127 28.82 19.53 -10.19
CA ARG A 127 29.93 20.37 -10.65
C ARG A 127 30.07 20.39 -12.18
N GLN A 128 29.77 19.27 -12.83
CA GLN A 128 29.72 19.16 -14.29
C GLN A 128 28.43 19.74 -14.91
N GLY A 129 27.54 20.32 -14.10
CA GLY A 129 26.30 20.96 -14.54
C GLY A 129 25.13 20.04 -14.79
N ILE A 130 25.25 18.75 -14.44
CA ILE A 130 24.17 17.76 -14.55
C ILE A 130 23.19 17.90 -13.39
N THR A 131 21.90 18.02 -13.69
CA THR A 131 20.87 18.03 -12.65
C THR A 131 20.71 16.62 -12.09
N THR A 132 21.03 16.47 -10.80
CA THR A 132 21.11 15.16 -10.14
C THR A 132 20.04 15.01 -9.04
N TYR A 133 19.36 13.88 -9.06
CA TYR A 133 18.36 13.49 -8.09
C TYR A 133 18.83 12.27 -7.30
N MET A 134 18.99 12.43 -5.99
CA MET A 134 19.32 11.34 -5.05
C MET A 134 18.02 10.73 -4.55
N MET A 135 17.74 9.51 -4.98
CA MET A 135 16.48 8.83 -4.63
C MET A 135 16.64 7.99 -3.38
N THR A 136 16.25 8.56 -2.27
CA THR A 136 16.32 7.94 -0.94
C THR A 136 15.29 8.54 0.02
N PRO A 137 14.71 7.78 0.97
CA PRO A 137 13.93 8.33 2.08
C PRO A 137 14.80 8.95 3.17
N ASP A 138 16.11 8.71 3.16
CA ASP A 138 17.01 9.12 4.23
C ASP A 138 17.19 10.65 4.28
N LYS A 139 16.97 11.22 5.47
CA LYS A 139 17.07 12.65 5.72
C LYS A 139 18.50 13.19 5.66
N ASP A 140 19.51 12.32 5.85
CA ASP A 140 20.90 12.71 5.99
C ASP A 140 21.49 13.18 4.67
N TYR A 141 20.93 12.74 3.54
CA TYR A 141 21.23 13.27 2.21
C TYR A 141 20.92 14.75 2.03
N GLY A 142 20.16 15.35 2.96
CA GLY A 142 19.92 16.81 2.97
C GLY A 142 21.20 17.62 2.97
N GLN A 143 22.30 17.09 3.55
CA GLN A 143 23.61 17.76 3.59
C GLN A 143 24.26 17.96 2.21
N LEU A 144 23.84 17.18 1.21
CA LEU A 144 24.39 17.17 -0.15
C LEU A 144 23.62 18.06 -1.12
N VAL A 145 22.47 18.58 -0.72
CA VAL A 145 21.58 19.34 -1.60
C VAL A 145 22.23 20.68 -1.98
N SER A 146 22.15 20.99 -3.27
CA SER A 146 22.69 22.23 -3.86
C SER A 146 21.82 22.69 -5.04
N ASP A 147 22.27 23.71 -5.77
CA ASP A 147 21.53 24.23 -6.95
C ASP A 147 21.33 23.20 -8.06
N LYS A 148 22.14 22.14 -8.10
CA LYS A 148 22.10 21.08 -9.13
C LYS A 148 21.84 19.70 -8.55
N VAL A 149 21.85 19.55 -7.22
CA VAL A 149 21.68 18.26 -6.54
C VAL A 149 20.46 18.33 -5.64
N PHE A 150 19.51 17.45 -5.86
CA PHE A 150 18.21 17.41 -5.19
C PHE A 150 17.98 16.04 -4.54
N MET A 151 17.24 16.01 -3.43
CA MET A 151 16.66 14.75 -2.93
C MET A 151 15.35 14.48 -3.66
N TYR A 152 15.16 13.22 -4.05
CA TYR A 152 13.91 12.69 -4.60
C TYR A 152 13.34 11.68 -3.59
N ARG A 153 12.38 12.13 -2.79
CA ARG A 153 11.91 11.39 -1.61
C ARG A 153 10.53 10.78 -1.81
N PRO A 154 10.32 9.49 -1.45
CA PRO A 154 8.99 8.93 -1.38
C PRO A 154 8.18 9.54 -0.24
N LYS A 155 6.92 9.94 -0.51
CA LYS A 155 5.97 10.44 0.50
C LYS A 155 5.27 9.30 1.21
N HIS A 156 4.83 9.55 2.46
CA HIS A 156 3.96 8.63 3.19
C HIS A 156 2.55 8.54 2.59
N THR A 157 2.10 9.60 1.92
CA THR A 157 0.78 9.70 1.27
C THR A 157 0.76 9.21 -0.18
N GLY A 158 1.87 8.66 -0.65
CA GLY A 158 2.05 8.24 -2.04
C GLY A 158 2.78 9.25 -2.91
N GLY A 159 3.42 8.75 -3.98
CA GLY A 159 4.24 9.55 -4.88
C GLY A 159 5.56 10.01 -4.27
N PHE A 160 6.17 11.00 -4.90
CA PHE A 160 7.48 11.53 -4.52
C PHE A 160 7.44 13.04 -4.32
N GLU A 161 8.41 13.55 -3.58
CA GLU A 161 8.69 14.97 -3.45
C GLU A 161 10.14 15.27 -3.82
N VAL A 162 10.35 16.40 -4.48
CA VAL A 162 11.67 16.94 -4.74
C VAL A 162 12.00 17.92 -3.64
N MET A 163 13.16 17.75 -3.00
CA MET A 163 13.65 18.68 -1.99
C MET A 163 14.93 19.33 -2.49
N GLY A 164 14.86 20.61 -2.74
CA GLY A 164 15.99 21.49 -3.03
C GLY A 164 16.47 22.24 -1.79
N VAL A 165 17.29 23.25 -2.01
CA VAL A 165 17.93 24.04 -0.93
C VAL A 165 16.88 24.65 0.02
N GLU A 166 15.81 25.25 -0.50
CA GLU A 166 14.82 25.93 0.33
C GLU A 166 13.96 24.94 1.14
N GLU A 167 13.60 23.78 0.57
CA GLU A 167 12.88 22.73 1.26
C GLU A 167 13.70 22.11 2.39
N VAL A 168 15.01 21.89 2.18
CA VAL A 168 15.91 21.39 3.21
C VAL A 168 16.06 22.42 4.34
N LYS A 169 16.28 23.70 3.99
CA LYS A 169 16.37 24.79 4.97
C LYS A 169 15.11 24.89 5.82
N ALA A 170 13.95 24.87 5.19
CA ALA A 170 12.67 24.93 5.88
C ALA A 170 12.41 23.72 6.78
N LYS A 171 12.80 22.52 6.33
CA LYS A 171 12.58 21.27 7.08
C LYS A 171 13.40 21.19 8.37
N PHE A 172 14.67 21.61 8.31
CA PHE A 172 15.60 21.52 9.44
C PHE A 172 15.71 22.82 10.22
N ASP A 173 15.05 23.90 9.78
CA ASP A 173 15.15 25.26 10.35
C ASP A 173 16.62 25.76 10.41
N ILE A 174 17.31 25.67 9.26
CA ILE A 174 18.72 25.99 9.06
C ILE A 174 18.91 26.99 7.93
N GLN A 175 20.09 27.59 7.85
CA GLN A 175 20.42 28.62 6.86
C GLN A 175 21.02 28.04 5.57
N SER A 176 21.65 26.88 5.65
CA SER A 176 22.22 26.18 4.49
C SER A 176 22.15 24.65 4.64
N PRO A 177 22.04 23.86 3.54
CA PRO A 177 22.04 22.41 3.58
C PRO A 177 23.24 21.78 4.30
N ALA A 178 24.43 22.39 4.21
CA ALA A 178 25.62 21.92 4.88
C ALA A 178 25.48 21.85 6.44
N GLN A 179 24.57 22.63 7.01
CA GLN A 179 24.31 22.61 8.46
C GLN A 179 23.54 21.34 8.92
N VAL A 180 23.03 20.53 8.01
CA VAL A 180 22.44 19.20 8.35
C VAL A 180 23.47 18.33 9.09
N ILE A 181 24.74 18.39 8.68
CA ILE A 181 25.85 17.67 9.33
C ILE A 181 26.00 18.13 10.79
N ASP A 182 25.97 19.43 11.01
CA ASP A 182 26.09 20.02 12.35
C ASP A 182 24.89 19.68 13.24
N MET A 183 23.70 19.66 12.65
CA MET A 183 22.49 19.22 13.34
C MET A 183 22.60 17.77 13.81
N LEU A 184 23.01 16.85 12.92
CA LEU A 184 23.18 15.43 13.21
C LEU A 184 24.32 15.21 14.21
N GLY A 185 25.44 15.91 14.08
CA GLY A 185 26.56 15.83 15.02
C GLY A 185 26.19 16.24 16.44
N LEU A 186 25.29 17.23 16.60
CA LEU A 186 24.81 17.66 17.93
C LEU A 186 23.71 16.76 18.48
N MET A 187 22.69 16.42 17.70
CA MET A 187 21.56 15.64 18.21
C MET A 187 21.82 14.12 18.21
N GLY A 188 22.82 13.67 17.46
CA GLY A 188 23.05 12.25 17.21
C GLY A 188 22.00 11.64 16.30
N ASP A 189 22.17 10.36 15.96
CA ASP A 189 21.17 9.56 15.28
C ASP A 189 21.03 8.18 15.94
N SER A 190 19.84 7.92 16.49
CA SER A 190 19.57 6.62 17.12
C SER A 190 19.47 5.47 16.13
N SER A 191 19.20 5.75 14.84
CA SER A 191 19.10 4.72 13.79
C SER A 191 20.47 4.15 13.46
N ASP A 192 21.52 4.99 13.57
CA ASP A 192 22.90 4.65 13.25
C ASP A 192 23.78 4.55 14.48
N ASN A 193 23.18 4.69 15.66
CA ASN A 193 23.85 4.70 16.94
C ASN A 193 24.92 5.82 17.06
N ILE A 194 24.66 6.97 16.42
CA ILE A 194 25.51 8.15 16.54
C ILE A 194 25.15 8.86 17.84
N PRO A 195 26.13 9.04 18.78
CA PRO A 195 25.81 9.43 20.15
C PRO A 195 25.32 10.90 20.30
N GLY A 196 25.81 11.83 19.48
CA GLY A 196 25.52 13.25 19.62
C GLY A 196 26.01 13.85 20.94
N CYS A 197 25.52 15.03 21.29
CA CYS A 197 25.73 15.67 22.58
C CYS A 197 24.64 15.21 23.57
N PRO A 198 24.98 14.63 24.73
CA PRO A 198 24.01 14.13 25.71
C PRO A 198 22.98 15.18 26.14
N GLY A 199 21.69 14.87 25.88
CA GLY A 199 20.56 15.75 26.20
C GLY A 199 20.37 16.94 25.28
N VAL A 200 21.02 16.93 24.10
CA VAL A 200 20.73 17.83 22.99
C VAL A 200 19.87 17.06 21.98
N GLY A 201 18.59 17.42 21.88
CA GLY A 201 17.68 16.91 20.86
C GLY A 201 17.51 17.91 19.72
N GLU A 202 16.71 17.56 18.73
CA GLU A 202 16.50 18.32 17.49
C GLU A 202 16.28 19.81 17.70
N LYS A 203 15.31 20.21 18.53
CA LYS A 203 15.02 21.63 18.81
C LYS A 203 16.20 22.40 19.45
N THR A 204 16.98 21.71 20.29
CA THR A 204 18.14 22.36 20.93
C THR A 204 19.28 22.48 19.93
N ALA A 205 19.49 21.47 19.09
CA ALA A 205 20.47 21.52 18.01
C ALA A 205 20.13 22.63 17.00
N GLN A 206 18.87 22.75 16.57
CA GLN A 206 18.37 23.83 15.71
C GLN A 206 18.72 25.20 16.28
N LYS A 207 18.39 25.43 17.56
CA LYS A 207 18.70 26.71 18.23
C LYS A 207 20.20 27.00 18.25
N LEU A 208 21.02 26.01 18.59
CA LEU A 208 22.48 26.16 18.64
C LEU A 208 23.05 26.43 17.24
N ILE A 209 22.62 25.72 16.22
CA ILE A 209 23.10 25.95 14.85
C ILE A 209 22.60 27.27 14.28
N SER A 210 21.36 27.66 14.58
CA SER A 210 20.86 28.98 14.20
C SER A 210 21.67 30.13 14.84
N GLU A 211 22.13 29.96 16.10
CA GLU A 211 22.88 30.99 16.84
C GLU A 211 24.37 31.00 16.46
N PHE A 212 25.01 29.83 16.32
CA PHE A 212 26.46 29.73 16.12
C PHE A 212 26.87 29.38 14.67
N GLY A 213 25.94 28.94 13.83
CA GLY A 213 26.19 28.61 12.43
C GLY A 213 26.82 27.23 12.20
N SER A 214 27.75 26.78 13.06
CA SER A 214 28.40 25.47 12.96
C SER A 214 28.84 24.94 14.33
N ILE A 215 29.14 23.65 14.41
CA ILE A 215 29.72 23.00 15.60
C ILE A 215 31.07 23.64 15.95
N GLU A 216 31.93 23.93 14.98
CA GLU A 216 33.24 24.54 15.22
C GLU A 216 33.11 25.91 15.91
N ASN A 217 32.20 26.72 15.40
CA ASN A 217 31.97 28.05 15.98
C ASN A 217 31.28 27.98 17.36
N LEU A 218 30.38 26.98 17.54
CA LEU A 218 29.78 26.70 18.86
C LEU A 218 30.87 26.33 19.88
N LEU A 219 31.76 25.39 19.51
CA LEU A 219 32.83 24.94 20.41
C LEU A 219 33.89 26.01 20.70
N ALA A 220 34.11 26.92 19.77
CA ALA A 220 34.99 28.07 19.96
C ALA A 220 34.39 29.19 20.84
N ASN A 221 33.07 29.18 21.05
CA ASN A 221 32.33 30.25 21.76
C ASN A 221 31.44 29.67 22.89
N THR A 222 31.89 28.67 23.60
CA THR A 222 31.13 28.04 24.70
C THR A 222 30.88 28.98 25.87
N ASP A 223 31.65 30.07 25.98
CA ASP A 223 31.46 31.17 26.96
C ASP A 223 30.12 31.85 26.81
N LYS A 224 29.55 31.90 25.62
CA LYS A 224 28.21 32.44 25.34
C LYS A 224 27.07 31.55 25.83
N LEU A 225 27.33 30.28 26.06
CA LEU A 225 26.35 29.34 26.61
C LEU A 225 26.21 29.53 28.13
N LYS A 226 25.03 29.16 28.67
CA LYS A 226 24.70 29.30 30.09
C LYS A 226 24.30 27.99 30.74
N GLY A 227 24.57 27.85 32.04
CA GLY A 227 24.06 26.77 32.88
C GLY A 227 24.41 25.36 32.40
N ALA A 228 23.46 24.46 32.47
CA ALA A 228 23.65 23.04 32.14
C ALA A 228 24.04 22.79 30.67
N GLN A 229 23.63 23.68 29.75
CA GLN A 229 23.93 23.55 28.32
C GLN A 229 25.41 23.82 28.05
N LYS A 230 26.01 24.86 28.69
CA LYS A 230 27.44 25.11 28.62
C LYS A 230 28.24 23.88 29.08
N LYS A 231 27.94 23.42 30.28
CA LYS A 231 28.60 22.25 30.86
C LYS A 231 28.54 21.01 29.96
N LYS A 232 27.37 20.71 29.41
CA LYS A 232 27.19 19.55 28.52
C LYS A 232 28.02 19.65 27.24
N VAL A 233 28.07 20.82 26.63
CA VAL A 233 28.85 21.01 25.38
C VAL A 233 30.36 20.91 25.70
N GLU A 234 30.83 21.56 26.77
CA GLU A 234 32.26 21.54 27.16
C GLU A 234 32.76 20.17 27.60
N GLU A 235 31.91 19.39 28.29
CA GLU A 235 32.27 18.03 28.73
C GLU A 235 32.23 16.99 27.60
N ASN A 236 31.63 17.29 26.46
CA ASN A 236 31.44 16.33 25.37
C ASN A 236 31.99 16.79 24.00
N VAL A 237 33.00 17.66 24.01
CA VAL A 237 33.62 18.22 22.80
C VAL A 237 34.06 17.14 21.81
N GLU A 238 34.81 16.15 22.28
CA GLU A 238 35.31 15.08 21.41
C GLU A 238 34.18 14.18 20.89
N GLN A 239 33.18 13.89 21.71
CA GLN A 239 32.02 13.11 21.30
C GLN A 239 31.18 13.86 20.23
N ILE A 240 31.04 15.18 20.34
CA ILE A 240 30.34 16.01 19.35
C ILE A 240 31.10 16.00 18.02
N ARG A 241 32.43 16.16 18.05
CA ARG A 241 33.25 16.11 16.83
C ARG A 241 33.19 14.73 16.19
N PHE A 242 33.28 13.69 17.00
CA PHE A 242 33.18 12.32 16.52
C PHE A 242 31.80 12.01 15.93
N SER A 243 30.74 12.49 16.54
CA SER A 243 29.39 12.36 16.01
C SER A 243 29.21 13.09 14.67
N LYS A 244 29.80 14.30 14.54
CA LYS A 244 29.85 15.00 13.26
C LYS A 244 30.60 14.19 12.20
N PHE A 245 31.74 13.59 12.54
CA PHE A 245 32.50 12.72 11.64
C PHE A 245 31.66 11.53 11.15
N LEU A 246 30.94 10.83 12.05
CA LEU A 246 30.09 9.70 11.70
C LEU A 246 28.89 10.10 10.84
N ALA A 247 28.29 11.26 11.08
CA ALA A 247 27.14 11.79 10.33
C ALA A 247 27.49 12.38 8.96
N THR A 248 28.79 12.63 8.71
CA THR A 248 29.24 13.25 7.47
C THR A 248 29.27 12.20 6.34
N ILE A 249 28.50 12.45 5.29
CA ILE A 249 28.57 11.67 4.05
C ILE A 249 29.84 12.07 3.31
N LYS A 250 30.67 11.09 2.97
CA LYS A 250 31.91 11.30 2.20
C LYS A 250 31.59 11.70 0.75
N THR A 251 32.33 12.66 0.22
CA THR A 251 32.23 13.12 -1.17
C THR A 251 33.56 12.96 -1.92
N ASP A 252 34.46 12.15 -1.37
CA ASP A 252 35.80 11.86 -1.85
C ASP A 252 36.10 10.34 -1.93
N VAL A 253 35.05 9.53 -2.12
CA VAL A 253 35.15 8.09 -2.35
C VAL A 253 36.01 7.84 -3.61
N PRO A 254 36.88 6.82 -3.65
CA PRO A 254 37.72 6.51 -4.83
C PRO A 254 36.88 5.89 -5.96
N ILE A 255 35.95 6.66 -6.48
CA ILE A 255 35.10 6.35 -7.64
C ILE A 255 35.04 7.58 -8.53
N GLU A 256 35.28 7.39 -9.83
CA GLU A 256 35.14 8.46 -10.81
C GLU A 256 33.72 8.52 -11.36
N PHE A 257 33.18 9.73 -11.49
CA PHE A 257 31.94 9.95 -12.17
C PHE A 257 32.16 9.93 -13.68
N ASP A 258 31.71 8.88 -14.33
CA ASP A 258 31.66 8.76 -15.78
C ASP A 258 30.20 8.82 -16.25
N ALA A 259 29.80 9.98 -16.79
CA ALA A 259 28.46 10.19 -17.28
C ALA A 259 28.08 9.17 -18.38
N ALA A 260 29.03 8.75 -19.22
CA ALA A 260 28.77 7.81 -20.30
C ALA A 260 28.34 6.43 -19.80
N ARG A 261 28.86 6.00 -18.64
CA ARG A 261 28.47 4.74 -18.00
C ARG A 261 27.05 4.79 -17.39
N CYS A 262 26.57 5.99 -17.07
CA CYS A 262 25.25 6.19 -16.47
C CYS A 262 24.17 6.49 -17.52
N VAL A 263 24.51 6.62 -18.80
CA VAL A 263 23.51 6.87 -19.86
C VAL A 263 22.46 5.77 -19.85
N ARG A 264 21.18 6.17 -19.83
CA ARG A 264 20.09 5.24 -19.90
C ARG A 264 20.05 4.54 -21.25
N GLU A 265 20.16 3.23 -21.23
CA GLU A 265 20.06 2.36 -22.41
C GLU A 265 18.70 1.66 -22.48
N LYS A 266 18.40 1.06 -23.63
CA LYS A 266 17.27 0.12 -23.73
C LYS A 266 17.57 -1.14 -22.93
N PRO A 267 16.59 -1.65 -22.14
CA PRO A 267 16.79 -2.86 -21.35
C PRO A 267 16.98 -4.10 -22.23
N ASN A 268 17.59 -5.13 -21.67
CA ASN A 268 17.59 -6.47 -22.24
C ASN A 268 16.24 -7.14 -21.92
N GLU A 269 15.26 -6.97 -22.80
CA GLU A 269 13.88 -7.44 -22.62
C GLU A 269 13.79 -8.97 -22.50
N GLU A 270 14.66 -9.71 -23.24
CA GLU A 270 14.72 -11.17 -23.16
C GLU A 270 15.13 -11.63 -21.76
N ARG A 271 16.21 -11.03 -21.21
CA ARG A 271 16.66 -11.37 -19.84
C ARG A 271 15.66 -10.96 -18.78
N LEU A 272 15.01 -9.80 -18.91
CA LEU A 272 13.94 -9.37 -18.01
C LEU A 272 12.75 -10.33 -18.06
N THR A 273 12.37 -10.80 -19.25
CA THR A 273 11.27 -11.76 -19.41
C THR A 273 11.58 -13.08 -18.71
N GLU A 274 12.81 -13.58 -18.82
CA GLU A 274 13.24 -14.78 -18.08
C GLU A 274 13.09 -14.60 -16.57
N ILE A 275 13.69 -13.52 -16.01
CA ILE A 275 13.67 -13.25 -14.57
C ILE A 275 12.23 -13.04 -14.09
N TYR A 276 11.42 -12.27 -14.80
CA TYR A 276 10.04 -12.01 -14.42
C TYR A 276 9.15 -13.25 -14.54
N THR A 277 9.46 -14.18 -15.46
CA THR A 277 8.78 -15.47 -15.55
C THR A 277 9.09 -16.34 -14.33
N GLU A 278 10.34 -16.41 -13.89
CA GLU A 278 10.75 -17.13 -12.68
C GLU A 278 10.11 -16.56 -11.41
N LEU A 279 9.90 -15.23 -11.36
CA LEU A 279 9.26 -14.51 -10.25
C LEU A 279 7.73 -14.51 -10.35
N GLU A 280 7.16 -14.95 -11.48
CA GLU A 280 5.71 -14.91 -11.79
C GLU A 280 5.17 -13.47 -11.91
N PHE A 281 6.00 -12.52 -12.36
CA PHE A 281 5.65 -11.11 -12.54
C PHE A 281 4.99 -10.86 -13.90
N ARG A 282 3.82 -11.42 -14.15
CA ARG A 282 3.10 -11.38 -15.45
C ARG A 282 2.85 -9.98 -15.96
N THR A 283 2.51 -9.04 -15.07
CA THR A 283 2.27 -7.63 -15.43
C THR A 283 3.49 -6.98 -16.08
N PHE A 284 4.69 -7.26 -15.55
CA PHE A 284 5.93 -6.73 -16.13
C PHE A 284 6.29 -7.38 -17.46
N ILE A 285 6.04 -8.69 -17.61
CA ILE A 285 6.22 -9.40 -18.88
C ILE A 285 5.35 -8.77 -19.97
N ASN A 286 4.06 -8.53 -19.67
CA ASN A 286 3.13 -7.93 -20.61
C ASN A 286 3.54 -6.51 -21.03
N LYS A 287 4.14 -5.74 -20.11
CA LYS A 287 4.66 -4.40 -20.41
C LYS A 287 5.88 -4.41 -21.34
N LEU A 288 6.73 -5.42 -21.25
CA LEU A 288 7.90 -5.55 -22.15
C LEU A 288 7.49 -5.88 -23.58
N SER A 289 6.35 -6.55 -23.77
CA SER A 289 5.84 -6.97 -25.09
C SER A 289 5.11 -5.88 -25.87
N SER A 290 4.93 -4.68 -25.31
CA SER A 290 4.21 -3.54 -25.93
C SER A 290 5.15 -2.38 -26.25
N GLU A 291 5.14 -1.87 -27.50
CA GLU A 291 5.98 -0.75 -27.95
C GLU A 291 5.64 0.60 -27.29
N PRO A 292 6.62 1.54 -27.15
CA PRO A 292 6.45 2.73 -26.30
C PRO A 292 5.67 3.88 -26.96
N VAL A 293 4.72 4.45 -26.22
CA VAL A 293 4.00 5.68 -26.57
C VAL A 293 4.34 6.80 -25.59
N LYS A 294 4.65 8.00 -26.11
CA LYS A 294 5.11 9.21 -25.35
C LYS A 294 3.99 9.88 -24.55
N ALA A 295 4.23 10.25 -23.29
CA ALA A 295 3.28 10.84 -22.34
C ALA A 295 3.44 12.36 -22.10
N ALA A 296 2.36 13.03 -21.65
CA ALA A 296 2.31 14.42 -21.20
C ALA A 296 1.69 14.55 -19.78
N PRO A 297 1.97 15.60 -18.96
CA PRO A 297 1.81 15.58 -17.48
C PRO A 297 0.49 16.13 -16.97
N LYS A 298 -0.03 15.62 -15.82
CA LYS A 298 -1.10 16.22 -15.02
C LYS A 298 -0.97 16.02 -13.50
N GLY A 299 -1.68 16.86 -12.75
CA GLY A 299 -1.54 17.14 -11.33
C GLY A 299 -2.24 16.16 -10.36
N PRO A 300 -2.23 16.44 -9.03
CA PRO A 300 -2.27 15.43 -7.97
C PRO A 300 -3.68 15.00 -7.54
N VAL A 301 -3.84 13.71 -7.24
CA VAL A 301 -5.02 13.11 -6.59
C VAL A 301 -4.61 12.47 -5.27
N GLN A 302 -5.40 12.70 -4.24
CA GLN A 302 -5.21 12.25 -2.86
C GLN A 302 -5.47 10.73 -2.77
N GLY A 303 -4.46 9.94 -2.41
CA GLY A 303 -4.49 8.48 -2.52
C GLY A 303 -4.13 7.71 -1.27
N ASP A 304 -4.66 6.52 -1.17
CA ASP A 304 -4.47 5.49 -0.16
C ASP A 304 -3.02 4.94 -0.16
N LEU A 305 -2.50 4.57 1.01
CA LEU A 305 -1.14 4.05 1.20
C LEU A 305 -0.84 2.83 0.31
N PHE A 306 -1.87 2.10 -0.11
CA PHE A 306 -1.77 0.95 -1.01
C PHE A 306 -1.75 1.31 -2.50
N ALA A 307 -2.15 2.53 -2.88
CA ALA A 307 -2.10 3.00 -4.28
C ALA A 307 -0.67 3.18 -4.81
N ILE A 308 0.34 3.20 -3.93
CA ILE A 308 1.76 3.32 -4.30
C ILE A 308 2.28 2.05 -4.99
N PHE A 309 1.69 0.89 -4.67
CA PHE A 309 2.16 -0.41 -5.13
C PHE A 309 1.26 -1.07 -6.19
N THR A 310 0.10 -0.51 -6.44
CA THR A 310 -0.60 -0.82 -7.67
C THR A 310 0.02 0.05 -8.76
N PRO A 311 0.45 -0.50 -9.88
CA PRO A 311 0.70 0.32 -11.03
C PRO A 311 -0.65 0.97 -11.40
N GLU A 312 -0.86 2.21 -10.92
CA GLU A 312 -1.71 3.06 -11.70
C GLU A 312 -1.05 3.10 -13.07
N SER A 313 -1.67 2.40 -14.00
CA SER A 313 -1.54 2.74 -15.38
C SER A 313 -2.11 4.16 -15.53
N THR A 314 -1.32 5.17 -15.12
CA THR A 314 -1.46 6.50 -15.67
C THR A 314 -0.80 6.49 -17.04
N GLU A 315 -1.22 5.61 -17.89
CA GLU A 315 -1.51 5.98 -19.23
C GLU A 315 -2.85 6.71 -19.15
N GLU A 316 -2.82 8.06 -19.20
CA GLU A 316 -3.75 8.58 -20.18
C GLU A 316 -3.38 7.85 -21.47
N PRO A 317 -4.27 7.00 -22.01
CA PRO A 317 -4.10 6.64 -23.38
C PRO A 317 -3.93 7.97 -24.12
N LYS A 318 -3.06 8.08 -25.12
CA LYS A 318 -3.52 8.72 -26.36
C LYS A 318 -4.98 8.32 -26.39
N LYS A 319 -5.91 9.26 -26.41
CA LYS A 319 -7.32 8.95 -26.61
C LYS A 319 -7.41 7.81 -27.61
N SER A 320 -7.14 6.58 -27.18
CA SER A 320 -7.84 5.43 -27.65
C SER A 320 -9.22 5.84 -27.24
N ILE A 321 -10.02 6.18 -28.20
CA ILE A 321 -11.39 6.53 -28.02
C ILE A 321 -11.94 5.30 -27.32
N LEU A 322 -11.94 5.35 -25.92
CA LEU A 322 -12.66 4.36 -25.18
C LEU A 322 -14.06 4.51 -25.72
N THR A 323 -14.60 3.45 -26.23
CA THR A 323 -16.01 3.41 -26.53
C THR A 323 -16.77 3.43 -25.20
N ASP A 324 -17.93 4.00 -25.19
CA ASP A 324 -18.83 4.06 -24.04
C ASP A 324 -20.25 3.68 -24.46
N LEU A 325 -21.15 3.68 -23.53
CA LEU A 325 -22.56 3.39 -23.77
C LEU A 325 -23.15 4.26 -24.89
N LYS A 326 -22.75 5.54 -24.97
CA LYS A 326 -23.27 6.51 -25.95
C LYS A 326 -22.70 6.30 -27.36
N SER A 327 -21.46 5.83 -27.44
CA SER A 327 -20.74 5.64 -28.70
C SER A 327 -20.87 4.22 -29.29
N THR A 328 -21.37 3.27 -28.48
CA THR A 328 -21.51 1.86 -28.89
C THR A 328 -22.95 1.56 -29.24
N PRO A 329 -23.28 1.15 -30.51
CA PRO A 329 -24.62 0.69 -30.87
C PRO A 329 -25.01 -0.54 -30.03
N HIS A 330 -26.14 -0.45 -29.36
CA HIS A 330 -26.67 -1.52 -28.52
C HIS A 330 -28.18 -1.58 -28.54
N ASN A 331 -28.78 -2.71 -28.13
CA ASN A 331 -30.19 -2.92 -27.96
C ASN A 331 -30.46 -3.39 -26.53
N TYR A 332 -30.75 -2.43 -25.65
CA TYR A 332 -31.11 -2.73 -24.26
C TYR A 332 -32.60 -2.55 -24.05
N TYR A 333 -33.24 -3.55 -23.45
CA TYR A 333 -34.68 -3.65 -23.35
C TYR A 333 -35.15 -3.59 -21.89
N LEU A 334 -36.06 -2.67 -21.60
CA LEU A 334 -36.81 -2.65 -20.35
C LEU A 334 -37.93 -3.67 -20.40
N THR A 335 -37.86 -4.67 -19.50
CA THR A 335 -38.80 -5.80 -19.41
C THR A 335 -39.71 -5.61 -18.19
N ASP A 336 -40.61 -4.65 -18.25
CA ASP A 336 -41.42 -4.12 -17.15
C ASP A 336 -42.83 -4.72 -17.04
N THR A 337 -43.31 -5.45 -18.07
CA THR A 337 -44.62 -6.10 -18.05
C THR A 337 -44.54 -7.60 -17.85
N GLU A 338 -45.60 -8.22 -17.30
CA GLU A 338 -45.65 -9.66 -17.08
C GLU A 338 -45.47 -10.47 -18.36
N GLU A 339 -46.03 -9.99 -19.49
CA GLU A 339 -45.90 -10.62 -20.80
C GLU A 339 -44.46 -10.63 -21.27
N LYS A 340 -43.76 -9.47 -21.27
CA LYS A 340 -42.35 -9.36 -21.62
C LYS A 340 -41.47 -10.22 -20.73
N GLN A 341 -41.74 -10.25 -19.40
CA GLN A 341 -41.03 -11.08 -18.45
C GLN A 341 -41.19 -12.59 -18.72
N ALA A 342 -42.41 -13.03 -19.05
CA ALA A 342 -42.68 -14.42 -19.40
C ALA A 342 -42.00 -14.83 -20.70
N ASP A 343 -41.97 -13.93 -21.70
CA ASP A 343 -41.30 -14.17 -22.98
C ASP A 343 -39.76 -14.27 -22.77
N LEU A 344 -39.18 -13.34 -22.04
CA LEU A 344 -37.76 -13.37 -21.71
C LEU A 344 -37.41 -14.62 -20.91
N ALA A 345 -38.20 -15.00 -19.90
CA ALA A 345 -37.93 -16.21 -19.10
C ALA A 345 -37.95 -17.48 -19.95
N ARG A 346 -38.91 -17.59 -20.91
CA ARG A 346 -38.93 -18.72 -21.87
C ARG A 346 -37.73 -18.69 -22.82
N PHE A 347 -37.34 -17.51 -23.29
CA PHE A 347 -36.15 -17.35 -24.11
C PHE A 347 -34.89 -17.77 -23.40
N LEU A 348 -34.66 -17.33 -22.15
CA LEU A 348 -33.50 -17.69 -21.33
C LEU A 348 -33.44 -19.19 -20.99
N LEU A 349 -34.60 -19.81 -20.75
CA LEU A 349 -34.69 -21.24 -20.47
C LEU A 349 -34.15 -22.11 -21.62
N GLY A 350 -34.25 -21.63 -22.86
CA GLY A 350 -33.78 -22.30 -24.06
C GLY A 350 -32.28 -22.03 -24.37
N GLN A 351 -31.61 -21.18 -23.63
CA GLN A 351 -30.23 -20.81 -23.93
C GLN A 351 -29.22 -21.79 -23.30
N GLU A 352 -28.12 -22.05 -24.02
CA GLU A 352 -26.97 -22.83 -23.52
C GLU A 352 -26.19 -22.04 -22.46
N PHE A 353 -26.19 -20.70 -22.57
CA PHE A 353 -25.57 -19.80 -21.62
C PHE A 353 -26.29 -18.44 -21.58
N PHE A 354 -26.15 -17.70 -20.48
CA PHE A 354 -26.48 -16.29 -20.39
C PHE A 354 -25.67 -15.62 -19.27
N ALA A 355 -25.34 -14.35 -19.47
CA ALA A 355 -24.84 -13.50 -18.40
C ALA A 355 -26.04 -12.95 -17.61
N PHE A 356 -25.88 -12.79 -16.29
CA PHE A 356 -26.86 -12.11 -15.46
C PHE A 356 -26.16 -11.34 -14.32
N ASP A 357 -26.82 -10.29 -13.88
CA ASP A 357 -26.41 -9.46 -12.76
C ASP A 357 -27.63 -9.04 -11.95
N THR A 358 -27.46 -8.66 -10.68
CA THR A 358 -28.52 -8.22 -9.77
C THR A 358 -28.27 -6.84 -9.21
N GLU A 359 -29.23 -5.94 -9.42
CA GLU A 359 -29.24 -4.63 -8.76
C GLU A 359 -29.91 -4.70 -7.40
N THR A 360 -29.26 -4.08 -6.40
CA THR A 360 -29.71 -4.14 -5.01
C THR A 360 -29.75 -2.76 -4.35
N ASP A 361 -30.50 -2.63 -3.26
CA ASP A 361 -30.56 -1.40 -2.46
C ASP A 361 -29.51 -1.33 -1.33
N GLY A 362 -28.56 -2.27 -1.30
CA GLY A 362 -27.49 -2.33 -0.32
C GLY A 362 -26.36 -3.29 -0.72
N ILE A 363 -25.25 -3.23 -0.02
CA ILE A 363 -24.03 -3.99 -0.30
C ILE A 363 -23.94 -5.37 0.39
N ASP A 364 -24.82 -5.65 1.35
CA ASP A 364 -24.88 -6.93 2.05
C ASP A 364 -25.88 -7.86 1.34
N PRO A 365 -25.44 -8.89 0.59
CA PRO A 365 -26.33 -9.74 -0.21
C PRO A 365 -27.37 -10.48 0.62
N LEU A 366 -27.11 -10.70 1.90
CA LEU A 366 -28.05 -11.40 2.79
C LEU A 366 -29.17 -10.49 3.30
N LYS A 367 -28.98 -9.16 3.26
CA LYS A 367 -29.94 -8.16 3.75
C LYS A 367 -30.57 -7.31 2.65
N ALA A 368 -29.78 -6.92 1.66
CA ALA A 368 -30.19 -6.00 0.61
C ALA A 368 -31.42 -6.49 -0.16
N GLY A 369 -32.34 -5.57 -0.45
CA GLY A 369 -33.51 -5.84 -1.30
C GLY A 369 -33.10 -5.86 -2.77
N LEU A 370 -33.67 -6.77 -3.55
CA LEU A 370 -33.44 -6.85 -5.00
C LEU A 370 -34.21 -5.73 -5.70
N VAL A 371 -33.51 -4.91 -6.48
CA VAL A 371 -34.08 -3.78 -7.27
C VAL A 371 -34.37 -4.20 -8.70
N GLY A 372 -33.57 -5.06 -9.28
CA GLY A 372 -33.75 -5.60 -10.61
C GLY A 372 -32.80 -6.71 -10.95
N MET A 373 -33.01 -7.32 -12.11
CA MET A 373 -32.14 -8.35 -12.70
C MET A 373 -31.84 -7.96 -14.14
N SER A 374 -30.63 -8.11 -14.58
CA SER A 374 -30.26 -7.93 -15.99
C SER A 374 -29.74 -9.24 -16.59
N PHE A 375 -29.89 -9.38 -17.90
CA PHE A 375 -29.56 -10.60 -18.64
C PHE A 375 -28.97 -10.24 -20.00
N ALA A 376 -27.94 -10.98 -20.45
CA ALA A 376 -27.40 -10.89 -21.81
C ALA A 376 -27.06 -12.28 -22.35
N VAL A 377 -27.38 -12.53 -23.63
CA VAL A 377 -27.04 -13.78 -24.34
C VAL A 377 -26.17 -13.53 -25.58
N LYS A 378 -26.12 -12.29 -26.01
CA LYS A 378 -25.36 -11.82 -27.15
C LYS A 378 -24.80 -10.45 -26.86
N GLU A 379 -23.60 -10.17 -27.35
CA GLU A 379 -22.95 -8.87 -27.18
C GLU A 379 -23.80 -7.74 -27.79
N ASN A 380 -23.88 -6.63 -27.08
CA ASN A 380 -24.69 -5.44 -27.40
C ASN A 380 -26.19 -5.69 -27.38
N GLU A 381 -26.66 -6.73 -26.72
CA GLU A 381 -28.08 -7.05 -26.55
C GLU A 381 -28.32 -7.56 -25.12
N ALA A 382 -29.13 -6.79 -24.34
CA ALA A 382 -29.39 -7.13 -22.95
C ALA A 382 -30.79 -6.70 -22.51
N TRP A 383 -31.27 -7.26 -21.43
CA TRP A 383 -32.60 -7.02 -20.86
C TRP A 383 -32.48 -6.66 -19.39
N TYR A 384 -33.22 -5.66 -18.96
CA TYR A 384 -33.40 -5.32 -17.56
C TYR A 384 -34.83 -5.62 -17.10
N VAL A 385 -34.94 -6.28 -15.97
CA VAL A 385 -36.20 -6.67 -15.32
C VAL A 385 -36.33 -5.94 -14.00
N PRO A 386 -37.15 -4.90 -13.87
CA PRO A 386 -37.34 -4.22 -12.59
C PRO A 386 -38.08 -5.13 -11.58
N VAL A 387 -37.65 -5.09 -10.33
CA VAL A 387 -38.23 -5.87 -9.24
C VAL A 387 -38.86 -4.91 -8.21
N PRO A 388 -40.18 -5.07 -7.93
CA PRO A 388 -40.88 -4.22 -6.97
C PRO A 388 -40.28 -4.29 -5.54
N ALA A 389 -40.50 -3.22 -4.77
CA ALA A 389 -40.05 -3.21 -3.35
C ALA A 389 -40.89 -4.12 -2.44
N ASN A 390 -42.10 -4.40 -2.83
CA ASN A 390 -43.00 -5.32 -2.14
C ASN A 390 -42.46 -6.76 -2.28
N SER A 391 -42.17 -7.42 -1.18
CA SER A 391 -41.53 -8.75 -1.16
C SER A 391 -42.35 -9.85 -1.85
N VAL A 392 -43.67 -9.77 -1.78
CA VAL A 392 -44.58 -10.76 -2.42
C VAL A 392 -44.59 -10.58 -3.93
N GLU A 393 -44.62 -9.34 -4.40
CA GLU A 393 -44.56 -9.04 -5.83
C GLU A 393 -43.17 -9.32 -6.40
N ALA A 394 -42.13 -8.96 -5.65
CA ALA A 394 -40.76 -9.30 -5.99
C ALA A 394 -40.56 -10.80 -6.18
N ALA A 395 -41.07 -11.62 -5.25
CA ALA A 395 -40.99 -13.07 -5.33
C ALA A 395 -41.66 -13.62 -6.59
N LYS A 396 -42.82 -13.06 -7.01
CA LYS A 396 -43.50 -13.45 -8.25
C LYS A 396 -42.68 -13.14 -9.51
N VAL A 397 -42.02 -11.98 -9.53
CA VAL A 397 -41.14 -11.60 -10.65
C VAL A 397 -39.96 -12.58 -10.73
N VAL A 398 -39.25 -12.81 -9.60
CA VAL A 398 -38.08 -13.69 -9.56
C VAL A 398 -38.45 -15.15 -9.88
N GLU A 399 -39.62 -15.62 -9.40
CA GLU A 399 -40.13 -16.97 -9.66
C GLU A 399 -40.26 -17.29 -11.15
N ARG A 400 -40.66 -16.29 -12.00
CA ARG A 400 -40.74 -16.47 -13.46
C ARG A 400 -39.39 -16.86 -14.08
N PHE A 401 -38.31 -16.34 -13.55
CA PHE A 401 -36.92 -16.62 -14.04
C PHE A 401 -36.29 -17.84 -13.38
N SER A 402 -36.89 -18.34 -12.31
CA SER A 402 -36.38 -19.49 -11.55
C SER A 402 -36.08 -20.72 -12.45
N PRO A 403 -36.91 -21.12 -13.43
CA PRO A 403 -36.58 -22.26 -14.29
C PRO A 403 -35.30 -22.10 -15.10
N ALA A 404 -35.00 -20.88 -15.59
CA ALA A 404 -33.78 -20.61 -16.35
C ALA A 404 -32.56 -20.54 -15.42
N LEU A 405 -32.67 -19.88 -14.27
CA LEU A 405 -31.60 -19.76 -13.28
C LEU A 405 -31.23 -21.10 -12.64
N GLN A 406 -32.19 -21.99 -12.45
CA GLN A 406 -32.01 -23.32 -11.87
C GLN A 406 -31.70 -24.41 -12.91
N ASN A 407 -31.65 -24.08 -14.21
CA ASN A 407 -31.36 -25.05 -15.26
C ASN A 407 -29.92 -25.60 -15.13
N PRO A 408 -29.73 -26.87 -14.81
CA PRO A 408 -28.39 -27.47 -14.59
C PRO A 408 -27.54 -27.58 -15.85
N LYS A 409 -28.14 -27.38 -17.03
CA LYS A 409 -27.45 -27.50 -18.33
C LYS A 409 -26.94 -26.17 -18.85
N SER A 410 -27.54 -25.04 -18.44
CA SER A 410 -27.19 -23.70 -18.92
C SER A 410 -26.04 -23.13 -18.10
N LEU A 411 -25.02 -22.62 -18.77
CA LEU A 411 -23.90 -21.88 -18.15
C LEU A 411 -24.38 -20.49 -17.71
N LYS A 412 -24.19 -20.17 -16.44
CA LYS A 412 -24.44 -18.83 -15.90
C LYS A 412 -23.15 -18.05 -15.82
N ILE A 413 -23.15 -16.84 -16.38
CA ILE A 413 -21.99 -15.95 -16.42
C ILE A 413 -22.29 -14.77 -15.51
N GLY A 414 -21.35 -14.36 -14.67
CA GLY A 414 -21.49 -13.22 -13.78
C GLY A 414 -20.15 -12.58 -13.44
N GLN A 415 -20.19 -11.41 -12.82
CA GLN A 415 -19.05 -10.73 -12.24
C GLN A 415 -19.22 -10.73 -10.72
N ASN A 416 -18.40 -11.48 -9.97
CA ASN A 416 -18.62 -11.75 -8.55
C ASN A 416 -20.00 -12.44 -8.30
N ILE A 417 -20.29 -13.42 -9.12
CA ILE A 417 -21.60 -14.11 -9.22
C ILE A 417 -22.09 -14.71 -7.88
N LYS A 418 -21.19 -14.91 -6.91
CA LYS A 418 -21.56 -15.35 -5.55
C LYS A 418 -22.52 -14.37 -4.88
N PHE A 419 -22.34 -13.05 -5.10
CA PHE A 419 -23.23 -12.03 -4.58
C PHE A 419 -24.66 -12.25 -5.10
N ASP A 420 -24.82 -12.44 -6.40
CA ASP A 420 -26.12 -12.64 -7.07
C ASP A 420 -26.80 -13.92 -6.61
N ILE A 421 -26.04 -15.00 -6.49
CA ILE A 421 -26.53 -16.28 -5.95
C ILE A 421 -27.11 -16.10 -4.55
N LEU A 422 -26.44 -15.34 -3.67
CA LEU A 422 -26.92 -15.06 -2.32
C LEU A 422 -28.16 -14.17 -2.31
N VAL A 423 -28.22 -13.15 -3.17
CA VAL A 423 -29.41 -12.28 -3.33
C VAL A 423 -30.62 -13.10 -3.78
N LEU A 424 -30.47 -13.93 -4.80
CA LEU A 424 -31.55 -14.74 -5.36
C LEU A 424 -32.03 -15.84 -4.39
N ARG A 425 -31.17 -16.34 -3.52
CA ARG A 425 -31.52 -17.32 -2.50
C ARG A 425 -32.63 -16.85 -1.56
N LYS A 426 -32.71 -15.57 -1.27
CA LYS A 426 -33.79 -14.98 -0.44
C LYS A 426 -35.19 -15.16 -1.07
N TYR A 427 -35.22 -15.35 -2.36
CA TYR A 427 -36.46 -15.62 -3.13
C TYR A 427 -36.63 -17.11 -3.44
N ASN A 428 -35.95 -18.01 -2.70
CA ASN A 428 -35.96 -19.44 -2.86
C ASN A 428 -35.44 -19.95 -4.22
N VAL A 429 -34.66 -19.13 -4.94
CA VAL A 429 -33.99 -19.54 -6.18
C VAL A 429 -32.62 -20.07 -5.87
N LYS A 430 -32.37 -21.35 -6.20
CA LYS A 430 -31.05 -21.97 -6.14
C LYS A 430 -30.46 -22.02 -7.54
N VAL A 431 -29.62 -21.05 -7.84
CA VAL A 431 -28.87 -21.06 -9.11
C VAL A 431 -28.12 -22.38 -9.24
N ALA A 432 -28.20 -23.02 -10.41
CA ALA A 432 -27.62 -24.33 -10.66
C ALA A 432 -26.96 -24.42 -12.04
N GLY A 433 -26.10 -25.42 -12.23
CA GLY A 433 -25.37 -25.67 -13.48
C GLY A 433 -23.96 -25.09 -13.45
N PRO A 434 -23.26 -25.12 -14.59
CA PRO A 434 -21.93 -24.54 -14.68
C PRO A 434 -21.95 -23.01 -14.49
N LEU A 435 -20.87 -22.48 -13.90
CA LEU A 435 -20.66 -21.06 -13.71
C LEU A 435 -19.46 -20.57 -14.52
N PHE A 436 -19.45 -19.27 -14.83
CA PHE A 436 -18.29 -18.53 -15.27
C PHE A 436 -18.27 -17.17 -14.56
N ASP A 437 -17.36 -17.01 -13.61
CA ASP A 437 -17.16 -15.74 -12.91
C ASP A 437 -15.99 -14.99 -13.54
N THR A 438 -16.27 -13.80 -14.10
CA THR A 438 -15.26 -12.98 -14.80
C THR A 438 -14.23 -12.37 -13.86
N MET A 439 -14.59 -12.10 -12.59
CA MET A 439 -13.68 -11.64 -11.56
C MET A 439 -12.65 -12.75 -11.21
N ILE A 440 -13.10 -13.97 -11.00
CA ILE A 440 -12.25 -15.11 -10.68
C ILE A 440 -11.41 -15.52 -11.89
N ALA A 441 -11.98 -15.50 -13.10
CA ALA A 441 -11.24 -15.73 -14.33
C ALA A 441 -10.04 -14.79 -14.45
N HIS A 442 -10.27 -13.50 -14.24
CA HIS A 442 -9.20 -12.52 -14.25
C HIS A 442 -8.23 -12.67 -13.08
N TYR A 443 -8.73 -13.02 -11.88
CA TYR A 443 -7.84 -13.30 -10.73
C TYR A 443 -6.85 -14.42 -11.00
N LEU A 444 -7.27 -15.49 -11.67
CA LEU A 444 -6.37 -16.58 -12.04
C LEU A 444 -5.34 -16.15 -13.11
N LEU A 445 -5.74 -15.30 -14.04
CA LEU A 445 -4.86 -14.80 -15.11
C LEU A 445 -3.86 -13.75 -14.60
N ASN A 446 -4.30 -12.85 -13.72
CA ASN A 446 -3.52 -11.69 -13.26
C ASN A 446 -3.83 -11.36 -11.79
N PRO A 447 -3.38 -12.19 -10.82
CA PRO A 447 -3.77 -12.10 -9.42
C PRO A 447 -3.34 -10.78 -8.72
N GLU A 448 -2.36 -10.07 -9.25
CA GLU A 448 -1.85 -8.81 -8.71
C GLU A 448 -2.60 -7.56 -9.18
N LEU A 449 -3.52 -7.69 -10.16
CA LEU A 449 -4.27 -6.56 -10.71
C LEU A 449 -5.61 -6.36 -10.00
N ARG A 450 -6.30 -5.27 -10.35
CA ARG A 450 -7.69 -5.02 -9.91
C ARG A 450 -8.65 -5.91 -10.72
N HIS A 451 -9.71 -6.37 -10.06
CA HIS A 451 -10.67 -7.29 -10.67
C HIS A 451 -12.09 -6.70 -10.79
N GLY A 452 -12.26 -5.40 -10.52
CA GLY A 452 -13.54 -4.70 -10.69
C GLY A 452 -13.91 -4.56 -12.17
N MET A 453 -15.21 -4.60 -12.47
CA MET A 453 -15.74 -4.61 -13.84
C MET A 453 -15.28 -3.41 -14.66
N ASP A 454 -15.34 -2.20 -14.10
CA ASP A 454 -14.88 -0.96 -14.77
C ASP A 454 -13.44 -1.09 -15.26
N TYR A 455 -12.55 -1.52 -14.35
CA TYR A 455 -11.14 -1.73 -14.69
C TYR A 455 -10.95 -2.80 -15.78
N LEU A 456 -11.72 -3.90 -15.71
CA LEU A 456 -11.64 -4.97 -16.71
C LEU A 456 -12.15 -4.50 -18.06
N ALA A 457 -13.26 -3.77 -18.11
CA ALA A 457 -13.84 -3.22 -19.34
C ALA A 457 -12.87 -2.22 -20.00
N GLU A 458 -12.31 -1.27 -19.25
CA GLU A 458 -11.33 -0.31 -19.77
C GLU A 458 -10.06 -1.00 -20.29
N THR A 459 -9.55 -1.98 -19.52
CA THR A 459 -8.27 -2.63 -19.82
C THR A 459 -8.38 -3.56 -21.01
N TYR A 460 -9.39 -4.42 -21.04
CA TYR A 460 -9.47 -5.53 -21.99
C TYR A 460 -10.44 -5.29 -23.15
N LEU A 461 -11.52 -4.56 -22.91
CA LEU A 461 -12.52 -4.25 -23.94
C LEU A 461 -12.34 -2.87 -24.56
N LYS A 462 -11.48 -2.01 -23.99
CA LYS A 462 -11.35 -0.59 -24.34
C LYS A 462 -12.67 0.16 -24.25
N TYR A 463 -13.45 -0.17 -23.24
CA TYR A 463 -14.79 0.31 -23.01
C TYR A 463 -14.91 0.97 -21.63
N GLN A 464 -15.44 2.18 -21.57
CA GLN A 464 -15.74 2.90 -20.33
C GLN A 464 -17.17 2.64 -19.93
N THR A 465 -17.38 1.94 -18.83
CA THR A 465 -18.70 1.68 -18.24
C THR A 465 -19.27 2.93 -17.57
N VAL A 466 -20.57 2.96 -17.39
CA VAL A 466 -21.23 3.95 -16.53
C VAL A 466 -20.91 3.61 -15.07
N HIS A 467 -20.36 4.57 -14.31
CA HIS A 467 -20.05 4.34 -12.90
C HIS A 467 -21.31 4.46 -12.04
N ILE A 468 -21.48 3.59 -11.04
CA ILE A 468 -22.61 3.60 -10.13
C ILE A 468 -22.78 4.95 -9.40
N GLU A 469 -21.68 5.65 -9.13
CA GLU A 469 -21.68 6.98 -8.52
C GLU A 469 -22.36 8.04 -9.42
N GLU A 470 -22.48 7.81 -10.73
CA GLU A 470 -23.23 8.70 -11.64
C GLU A 470 -24.74 8.58 -11.43
N LEU A 471 -25.22 7.41 -10.96
CA LEU A 471 -26.63 7.16 -10.70
C LEU A 471 -27.02 7.54 -9.26
N ILE A 472 -26.24 7.11 -8.26
CA ILE A 472 -26.60 7.22 -6.84
C ILE A 472 -25.79 8.28 -6.09
N GLY A 473 -24.83 8.94 -6.77
CA GLY A 473 -23.96 9.94 -6.17
C GLY A 473 -22.75 9.35 -5.43
N PRO A 474 -21.79 10.20 -5.01
CA PRO A 474 -20.57 9.78 -4.39
C PRO A 474 -20.78 9.10 -3.04
N LYS A 475 -19.88 8.18 -2.68
CA LYS A 475 -19.89 7.46 -1.38
C LYS A 475 -19.99 8.42 -0.20
N GLY A 476 -20.95 8.19 0.68
CA GLY A 476 -21.15 9.01 1.88
C GLY A 476 -22.59 9.01 2.38
N LYS A 477 -22.86 9.85 3.41
CA LYS A 477 -24.18 9.93 4.05
C LYS A 477 -25.32 10.38 3.11
N ASN A 478 -24.99 11.02 2.00
CA ASN A 478 -25.96 11.56 1.04
C ASN A 478 -26.09 10.66 -0.21
N GLN A 479 -25.47 9.49 -0.24
CA GLN A 479 -25.61 8.55 -1.34
C GLN A 479 -27.05 8.04 -1.41
N LEU A 480 -27.63 8.06 -2.61
CA LEU A 480 -29.00 7.58 -2.85
C LEU A 480 -29.02 6.04 -2.84
N SER A 481 -30.20 5.48 -2.60
CA SER A 481 -30.43 4.06 -2.89
C SER A 481 -30.72 3.88 -4.38
N MET A 482 -30.31 2.75 -4.97
CA MET A 482 -30.66 2.39 -6.35
C MET A 482 -32.17 2.42 -6.60
N ARG A 483 -32.98 2.12 -5.58
CA ARG A 483 -34.45 2.25 -5.67
C ARG A 483 -34.97 3.66 -5.90
N ASN A 484 -34.17 4.68 -5.67
CA ASN A 484 -34.58 6.09 -5.89
C ASN A 484 -34.19 6.61 -7.28
N VAL A 485 -33.49 5.80 -8.07
CA VAL A 485 -33.07 6.12 -9.44
C VAL A 485 -34.24 5.81 -10.41
N PRO A 486 -34.48 6.64 -11.44
CA PRO A 486 -35.49 6.33 -12.49
C PRO A 486 -35.18 4.98 -13.15
N VAL A 487 -36.24 4.20 -13.38
CA VAL A 487 -36.12 2.82 -13.89
C VAL A 487 -35.44 2.75 -15.26
N GLU A 488 -35.61 3.75 -16.09
CA GLU A 488 -34.98 3.85 -17.41
C GLU A 488 -33.45 3.99 -17.29
N GLN A 489 -33.00 4.75 -16.31
CA GLN A 489 -31.55 4.92 -16.06
C GLN A 489 -30.93 3.64 -15.47
N ILE A 490 -31.64 2.97 -14.55
CA ILE A 490 -31.20 1.67 -14.03
C ILE A 490 -31.17 0.64 -15.17
N ALA A 491 -32.15 0.66 -16.07
CA ALA A 491 -32.22 -0.28 -17.17
C ALA A 491 -31.03 -0.19 -18.11
N GLU A 492 -30.59 1.02 -18.45
CA GLU A 492 -29.41 1.24 -19.27
C GLU A 492 -28.13 0.75 -18.53
N TYR A 493 -27.94 1.14 -17.28
CA TYR A 493 -26.79 0.77 -16.45
C TYR A 493 -26.71 -0.75 -16.24
N ALA A 494 -27.77 -1.38 -15.74
CA ALA A 494 -27.78 -2.80 -15.42
C ALA A 494 -27.69 -3.71 -16.67
N ALA A 495 -28.28 -3.28 -17.78
CA ALA A 495 -28.16 -3.99 -19.06
C ALA A 495 -26.71 -3.90 -19.60
N GLU A 496 -26.03 -2.76 -19.41
CA GLU A 496 -24.61 -2.58 -19.71
C GLU A 496 -23.78 -3.58 -18.90
N ASP A 497 -24.03 -3.72 -17.58
CA ASP A 497 -23.27 -4.62 -16.70
C ASP A 497 -23.38 -6.08 -17.15
N ALA A 498 -24.56 -6.55 -17.54
CA ALA A 498 -24.75 -7.90 -18.07
C ALA A 498 -24.05 -8.09 -19.44
N ASP A 499 -24.10 -7.11 -20.33
CA ASP A 499 -23.44 -7.14 -21.64
C ASP A 499 -21.91 -7.13 -21.51
N VAL A 500 -21.37 -6.23 -20.67
CA VAL A 500 -19.94 -6.15 -20.40
C VAL A 500 -19.44 -7.45 -19.77
N THR A 501 -20.17 -8.03 -18.82
CA THR A 501 -19.87 -9.33 -18.23
C THR A 501 -19.77 -10.44 -19.28
N LEU A 502 -20.70 -10.47 -20.24
CA LEU A 502 -20.64 -11.42 -21.34
C LEU A 502 -19.43 -11.21 -22.25
N LYS A 503 -19.11 -9.97 -22.59
CA LYS A 503 -17.90 -9.62 -23.37
C LYS A 503 -16.61 -10.03 -22.65
N LEU A 504 -16.53 -9.77 -21.36
CA LEU A 504 -15.39 -10.18 -20.52
C LEU A 504 -15.22 -11.70 -20.48
N LYS A 505 -16.33 -12.47 -20.36
CA LYS A 505 -16.27 -13.94 -20.47
C LYS A 505 -15.72 -14.38 -21.83
N ASN A 506 -16.18 -13.74 -22.93
CA ASN A 506 -15.69 -14.08 -24.27
C ASN A 506 -14.19 -13.78 -24.44
N TYR A 507 -13.68 -12.76 -23.76
CA TYR A 507 -12.28 -12.43 -23.72
C TYR A 507 -11.47 -13.40 -22.84
N PHE A 508 -11.91 -13.68 -21.61
CA PHE A 508 -11.12 -14.46 -20.66
C PHE A 508 -11.16 -15.98 -20.88
N ALA A 509 -12.24 -16.54 -21.44
CA ALA A 509 -12.34 -17.98 -21.64
C ALA A 509 -11.21 -18.55 -22.55
N PRO A 510 -10.87 -17.94 -23.71
CA PRO A 510 -9.72 -18.36 -24.51
C PRO A 510 -8.38 -18.15 -23.78
N GLU A 511 -8.22 -17.07 -22.99
CA GLU A 511 -6.98 -16.81 -22.27
C GLU A 511 -6.75 -17.84 -21.14
N LEU A 512 -7.79 -18.23 -20.38
CA LEU A 512 -7.68 -19.31 -19.40
C LEU A 512 -7.22 -20.63 -20.04
N LYS A 513 -7.73 -20.95 -21.21
CA LYS A 513 -7.33 -22.14 -21.96
C LYS A 513 -5.89 -22.07 -22.42
N LYS A 514 -5.48 -20.93 -22.97
CA LYS A 514 -4.10 -20.67 -23.43
C LYS A 514 -3.08 -20.78 -22.30
N GLU A 515 -3.41 -20.27 -21.10
CA GLU A 515 -2.56 -20.34 -19.92
C GLU A 515 -2.67 -21.67 -19.15
N GLY A 516 -3.47 -22.63 -19.62
CA GLY A 516 -3.64 -23.95 -18.98
C GLY A 516 -4.42 -23.93 -17.67
N LEU A 517 -5.17 -22.84 -17.41
CA LEU A 517 -5.91 -22.61 -16.16
C LEU A 517 -7.37 -23.07 -16.21
N GLU A 518 -7.86 -23.50 -17.38
CA GLU A 518 -9.26 -23.91 -17.60
C GLU A 518 -9.70 -25.02 -16.63
N SER A 519 -8.84 -26.02 -16.41
CA SER A 519 -9.16 -27.13 -15.49
C SER A 519 -9.29 -26.63 -14.04
N LEU A 520 -8.36 -25.82 -13.54
CA LEU A 520 -8.42 -25.22 -12.21
C LEU A 520 -9.71 -24.41 -12.06
N PHE A 521 -9.99 -23.55 -13.04
CA PHE A 521 -11.16 -22.68 -13.05
C PHE A 521 -12.47 -23.48 -12.98
N THR A 522 -12.62 -24.49 -13.84
CA THR A 522 -13.90 -25.22 -13.98
C THR A 522 -14.12 -26.28 -12.91
N THR A 523 -13.05 -26.93 -12.41
CA THR A 523 -13.18 -28.07 -11.48
C THR A 523 -13.01 -27.70 -10.02
N ILE A 524 -12.41 -26.57 -9.72
CA ILE A 524 -12.17 -26.11 -8.34
C ILE A 524 -12.87 -24.78 -8.09
N GLU A 525 -12.50 -23.72 -8.81
CA GLU A 525 -12.93 -22.34 -8.49
C GLU A 525 -14.45 -22.15 -8.68
N MET A 526 -15.00 -22.62 -9.78
CA MET A 526 -16.43 -22.45 -10.03
C MET A 526 -17.32 -23.26 -9.06
N PRO A 527 -17.05 -24.55 -8.78
CA PRO A 527 -17.79 -25.29 -7.75
C PRO A 527 -17.66 -24.70 -6.34
N LEU A 528 -16.49 -24.11 -6.02
CA LEU A 528 -16.24 -23.49 -4.71
C LEU A 528 -17.17 -22.30 -4.45
N ILE A 529 -17.61 -21.57 -5.48
CA ILE A 529 -18.58 -20.47 -5.35
C ILE A 529 -19.86 -20.95 -4.66
N TYR A 530 -20.39 -22.10 -5.06
CA TYR A 530 -21.61 -22.66 -4.45
C TYR A 530 -21.38 -23.05 -2.98
N VAL A 531 -20.21 -23.64 -2.68
CA VAL A 531 -19.85 -24.01 -1.30
C VAL A 531 -19.77 -22.78 -0.42
N LEU A 532 -19.07 -21.75 -0.87
CA LEU A 532 -18.92 -20.49 -0.13
C LEU A 532 -20.26 -19.75 0.04
N ALA A 533 -21.09 -19.71 -1.01
CA ALA A 533 -22.43 -19.15 -0.92
C ALA A 533 -23.30 -19.88 0.12
N GLU A 534 -23.22 -21.21 0.16
CA GLU A 534 -23.96 -22.02 1.15
C GLU A 534 -23.46 -21.76 2.58
N MET A 535 -22.13 -21.71 2.78
CA MET A 535 -21.53 -21.40 4.08
C MET A 535 -21.92 -20.01 4.57
N GLU A 536 -21.85 -18.98 3.72
CA GLU A 536 -22.23 -17.61 4.05
C GLU A 536 -23.72 -17.48 4.37
N ALA A 537 -24.57 -18.14 3.60
CA ALA A 537 -26.02 -18.14 3.83
C ALA A 537 -26.43 -18.91 5.08
N THR A 538 -25.73 -19.97 5.43
CA THR A 538 -25.98 -20.75 6.65
C THR A 538 -25.52 -19.98 7.88
N GLY A 539 -24.37 -19.30 7.77
CA GLY A 539 -23.77 -18.56 8.86
C GLY A 539 -23.30 -19.45 10.01
N VAL A 540 -23.04 -18.84 11.16
CA VAL A 540 -22.61 -19.50 12.40
C VAL A 540 -23.59 -19.13 13.52
N THR A 541 -24.07 -20.14 14.23
CA THR A 541 -24.91 -19.93 15.40
C THR A 541 -24.04 -19.53 16.59
N LEU A 542 -24.38 -18.40 17.19
CA LEU A 542 -23.75 -17.92 18.42
C LEU A 542 -24.67 -18.14 19.62
N ASP A 543 -24.13 -18.71 20.70
CA ASP A 543 -24.83 -18.72 21.98
C ASP A 543 -24.72 -17.34 22.63
N THR A 544 -25.68 -16.47 22.29
CA THR A 544 -25.74 -15.10 22.79
C THR A 544 -26.03 -15.02 24.30
N VAL A 545 -26.62 -16.07 24.88
CA VAL A 545 -26.88 -16.13 26.31
C VAL A 545 -25.58 -16.37 27.06
N ALA A 546 -24.81 -17.39 26.65
CA ALA A 546 -23.50 -17.67 27.22
C ALA A 546 -22.54 -16.49 27.04
N LEU A 547 -22.53 -15.86 25.86
CA LEU A 547 -21.70 -14.67 25.59
C LEU A 547 -22.09 -13.50 26.55
N LYS A 548 -23.37 -13.26 26.72
CA LYS A 548 -23.85 -12.19 27.61
C LYS A 548 -23.51 -12.47 29.08
N GLN A 549 -23.63 -13.73 29.51
CA GLN A 549 -23.21 -14.14 30.84
C GLN A 549 -21.71 -13.94 31.03
N SER A 550 -20.88 -14.46 30.13
CA SER A 550 -19.42 -14.30 30.19
C SER A 550 -19.01 -12.82 30.16
N SER A 551 -19.66 -12.00 29.34
CA SER A 551 -19.42 -10.55 29.30
C SER A 551 -19.76 -9.91 30.68
N GLY A 552 -20.82 -10.34 31.33
CA GLY A 552 -21.18 -9.89 32.68
C GLY A 552 -20.12 -10.26 33.74
N GLU A 553 -19.66 -11.51 33.72
CA GLU A 553 -18.62 -12.01 34.62
C GLU A 553 -17.27 -11.30 34.41
N LEU A 554 -16.86 -11.12 33.15
CA LEU A 554 -15.65 -10.40 32.81
C LEU A 554 -15.74 -8.92 33.21
N THR A 555 -16.89 -8.28 33.01
CA THR A 555 -17.13 -6.89 33.43
C THR A 555 -17.05 -6.74 34.95
N ALA A 556 -17.65 -7.65 35.71
CA ALA A 556 -17.55 -7.65 37.15
C ALA A 556 -16.11 -7.81 37.65
N SER A 557 -15.36 -8.73 37.04
CA SER A 557 -13.94 -8.94 37.33
C SER A 557 -13.09 -7.72 36.95
N MET A 558 -13.37 -7.09 35.84
CA MET A 558 -12.67 -5.87 35.38
C MET A 558 -12.92 -4.70 36.36
N ASN A 559 -14.17 -4.49 36.79
CA ASN A 559 -14.51 -3.45 37.75
C ASN A 559 -13.83 -3.68 39.11
N LYS A 560 -13.74 -4.94 39.57
CA LYS A 560 -12.98 -5.28 40.77
C LYS A 560 -11.51 -4.94 40.64
N LEU A 561 -10.87 -5.31 39.51
CA LEU A 561 -9.47 -4.97 39.24
C LEU A 561 -9.25 -3.45 39.17
N GLU A 562 -10.18 -2.71 38.63
CA GLU A 562 -10.12 -1.25 38.57
C GLU A 562 -10.07 -0.64 39.99
N GLN A 563 -10.92 -1.11 40.92
CA GLN A 563 -10.90 -0.69 42.31
C GLN A 563 -9.57 -1.06 42.98
N GLU A 564 -9.08 -2.29 42.79
CA GLU A 564 -7.79 -2.72 43.34
C GLU A 564 -6.63 -1.88 42.81
N VAL A 565 -6.69 -1.46 41.53
CA VAL A 565 -5.69 -0.55 40.93
C VAL A 565 -5.78 0.83 41.57
N TYR A 566 -6.97 1.37 41.82
CA TYR A 566 -7.13 2.68 42.48
C TYR A 566 -6.64 2.65 43.92
N GLU A 567 -6.93 1.59 44.68
CA GLU A 567 -6.40 1.39 46.03
C GLU A 567 -4.87 1.37 46.03
N LEU A 568 -4.25 0.60 45.13
CA LEU A 568 -2.79 0.51 44.99
C LEU A 568 -2.15 1.82 44.51
N ALA A 569 -2.84 2.60 43.70
CA ALA A 569 -2.41 3.91 43.25
C ALA A 569 -2.64 5.02 44.31
N GLY A 570 -3.54 4.80 45.28
CA GLY A 570 -3.96 5.80 46.26
C GLY A 570 -4.73 6.96 45.63
N THR A 571 -5.34 6.77 44.45
CA THR A 571 -6.20 7.75 43.76
C THR A 571 -6.93 7.09 42.60
N GLU A 572 -8.07 7.64 42.25
CA GLU A 572 -8.80 7.30 41.03
C GLU A 572 -8.17 8.03 39.84
N PHE A 573 -8.16 7.38 38.70
CA PHE A 573 -7.67 7.94 37.42
C PHE A 573 -8.25 7.14 36.26
N ASN A 574 -8.15 7.65 35.04
CA ASN A 574 -8.56 6.90 33.85
C ASN A 574 -7.53 5.81 33.50
N ILE A 575 -7.81 4.57 33.96
CA ILE A 575 -6.95 3.37 33.72
C ILE A 575 -6.77 3.06 32.22
N ASN A 576 -7.66 3.58 31.36
CA ASN A 576 -7.57 3.43 29.90
C ASN A 576 -6.68 4.51 29.24
N SER A 577 -6.30 5.54 29.97
CA SER A 577 -5.39 6.59 29.50
C SER A 577 -3.95 6.18 29.75
N THR A 578 -3.23 5.82 28.70
CA THR A 578 -1.79 5.49 28.78
C THR A 578 -0.98 6.62 29.42
N LYS A 579 -1.41 7.87 29.23
CA LYS A 579 -0.79 9.04 29.85
C LYS A 579 -0.97 9.02 31.37
N GLN A 580 -2.21 8.89 31.87
CA GLN A 580 -2.48 8.87 33.30
C GLN A 580 -1.87 7.65 34.00
N VAL A 581 -1.94 6.47 33.36
CA VAL A 581 -1.24 5.28 33.87
C VAL A 581 0.26 5.55 34.00
N GLY A 582 0.86 6.18 32.99
CA GLY A 582 2.30 6.54 33.03
C GLY A 582 2.62 7.52 34.17
N GLU A 583 1.79 8.55 34.38
CA GLU A 583 1.95 9.52 35.49
C GLU A 583 1.85 8.82 36.86
N ILE A 584 0.89 7.89 37.05
CA ILE A 584 0.78 7.11 38.27
C ILE A 584 2.01 6.22 38.51
N LEU A 585 2.44 5.47 37.52
CA LEU A 585 3.53 4.50 37.69
C LEU A 585 4.91 5.17 37.87
N PHE A 586 5.17 6.23 37.13
CA PHE A 586 6.52 6.81 37.04
C PHE A 586 6.69 8.13 37.81
N ASP A 587 5.67 8.99 37.88
CA ASP A 587 5.77 10.26 38.60
C ASP A 587 5.34 10.11 40.06
N ARG A 588 4.23 9.35 40.35
CA ARG A 588 3.69 9.17 41.71
C ARG A 588 4.33 7.98 42.45
N LEU A 589 4.28 6.77 41.87
CA LEU A 589 4.79 5.55 42.50
C LEU A 589 6.31 5.36 42.31
N LYS A 590 6.92 6.11 41.36
CA LYS A 590 8.34 6.12 41.05
C LYS A 590 8.94 4.72 40.84
N LEU A 591 8.21 3.84 40.15
CA LEU A 591 8.60 2.45 39.97
C LEU A 591 9.88 2.28 39.12
N ASP A 592 10.22 3.27 38.33
CA ASP A 592 11.48 3.35 37.61
C ASP A 592 11.96 4.80 37.49
N GLU A 593 12.95 5.19 38.28
CA GLU A 593 13.54 6.53 38.25
C GLU A 593 14.28 6.85 36.93
N LYS A 594 14.60 5.82 36.14
CA LYS A 594 15.28 5.97 34.84
C LYS A 594 14.32 5.92 33.66
N ALA A 595 12.99 5.86 33.92
CA ALA A 595 12.00 5.82 32.86
C ALA A 595 12.07 7.06 31.98
N LYS A 596 12.27 6.85 30.67
CA LYS A 596 12.33 7.94 29.69
C LYS A 596 10.95 8.29 29.18
N LYS A 597 10.66 9.58 29.10
CA LYS A 597 9.44 10.09 28.42
C LYS A 597 9.55 9.86 26.90
N THR A 598 8.47 9.52 26.28
CA THR A 598 8.34 9.38 24.84
C THR A 598 8.47 10.75 24.15
N LYS A 599 8.62 10.77 22.81
CA LYS A 599 8.66 12.00 22.01
C LYS A 599 7.43 12.91 22.22
N THR A 600 6.31 12.36 22.66
CA THR A 600 5.06 13.08 22.98
C THR A 600 4.96 13.54 24.44
N GLY A 601 6.03 13.40 25.23
CA GLY A 601 6.11 13.87 26.61
C GLY A 601 5.47 12.93 27.66
N GLY A 602 4.89 11.81 27.28
CA GLY A 602 4.35 10.78 28.17
C GLY A 602 5.32 9.63 28.41
N TYR A 603 4.97 8.69 29.31
CA TYR A 603 5.70 7.46 29.51
C TYR A 603 5.13 6.32 28.63
N SER A 604 6.00 5.40 28.19
CA SER A 604 5.52 4.17 27.58
C SER A 604 4.93 3.25 28.65
N THR A 605 3.71 2.79 28.42
CA THR A 605 3.03 1.78 29.25
C THR A 605 2.68 0.56 28.42
N SER A 606 3.49 0.23 27.40
CA SER A 606 3.33 -1.00 26.61
C SER A 606 3.47 -2.23 27.50
N GLU A 607 2.94 -3.35 27.03
CA GLU A 607 2.98 -4.63 27.77
C GLU A 607 4.40 -5.01 28.15
N ASP A 608 5.37 -4.89 27.22
CA ASP A 608 6.79 -5.17 27.45
C ASP A 608 7.42 -4.32 28.56
N VAL A 609 6.99 -3.04 28.65
CA VAL A 609 7.45 -2.13 29.71
C VAL A 609 6.84 -2.52 31.04
N LEU A 610 5.56 -2.84 31.07
CA LEU A 610 4.88 -3.26 32.28
C LEU A 610 5.39 -4.61 32.78
N GLU A 611 5.62 -5.60 31.92
CA GLU A 611 6.18 -6.89 32.30
C GLU A 611 7.56 -6.77 32.98
N LYS A 612 8.43 -5.88 32.52
CA LYS A 612 9.73 -5.59 33.19
C LYS A 612 9.55 -5.01 34.61
N LEU A 613 8.42 -4.39 34.89
CA LEU A 613 8.09 -3.81 36.19
C LEU A 613 7.26 -4.72 37.08
N ARG A 614 6.87 -5.91 36.61
CA ARG A 614 5.92 -6.81 37.28
C ARG A 614 6.26 -7.11 38.72
N ASN A 615 7.54 -7.30 39.01
CA ASN A 615 8.01 -7.63 40.37
C ASN A 615 8.30 -6.39 41.24
N LYS A 616 8.11 -5.17 40.72
CA LYS A 616 8.39 -3.94 41.48
C LYS A 616 7.19 -3.46 42.29
N HIS A 617 5.96 -3.70 41.80
CA HIS A 617 4.76 -3.28 42.50
C HIS A 617 3.54 -4.09 42.05
N PRO A 618 2.61 -4.48 43.00
CA PRO A 618 1.44 -5.28 42.70
C PRO A 618 0.50 -4.66 41.64
N ILE A 619 0.45 -3.34 41.56
CA ILE A 619 -0.37 -2.59 40.58
C ILE A 619 -0.10 -3.04 39.14
N ILE A 620 1.12 -3.44 38.84
CA ILE A 620 1.51 -3.82 37.45
C ILE A 620 0.78 -5.09 37.03
N GLY A 621 0.75 -6.12 37.88
CA GLY A 621 0.01 -7.35 37.60
C GLY A 621 -1.50 -7.07 37.39
N LYS A 622 -2.08 -6.21 38.21
CA LYS A 622 -3.49 -5.81 38.10
C LYS A 622 -3.79 -5.02 36.82
N LEU A 623 -2.89 -4.13 36.41
CA LEU A 623 -3.02 -3.38 35.15
C LEU A 623 -2.95 -4.29 33.92
N LEU A 624 -2.05 -5.27 33.92
CA LEU A 624 -1.93 -6.25 32.84
C LEU A 624 -3.17 -7.12 32.74
N GLU A 625 -3.67 -7.62 33.89
CA GLU A 625 -4.89 -8.42 33.97
C GLU A 625 -6.11 -7.62 33.50
N TYR A 626 -6.28 -6.36 33.97
CA TYR A 626 -7.31 -5.44 33.51
C TYR A 626 -7.32 -5.26 32.00
N ARG A 627 -6.16 -5.03 31.41
CA ARG A 627 -6.01 -4.87 29.94
C ARG A 627 -6.37 -6.15 29.18
N GLY A 628 -5.99 -7.31 29.72
CA GLY A 628 -6.37 -8.63 29.18
C GLY A 628 -7.89 -8.80 29.14
N LEU A 629 -8.58 -8.56 30.29
CA LEU A 629 -10.04 -8.64 30.35
C LEU A 629 -10.71 -7.63 29.43
N LYS A 630 -10.20 -6.41 29.37
CA LYS A 630 -10.74 -5.38 28.48
C LYS A 630 -10.66 -5.78 27.01
N LYS A 631 -9.55 -6.42 26.60
CA LYS A 631 -9.39 -6.92 25.25
C LYS A 631 -10.38 -8.04 24.90
N LEU A 632 -10.76 -8.86 25.89
CA LEU A 632 -11.77 -9.90 25.72
C LEU A 632 -13.20 -9.32 25.64
N LEU A 633 -13.44 -8.14 26.23
CA LEU A 633 -14.73 -7.45 26.22
C LEU A 633 -14.94 -6.54 25.00
N SER A 634 -13.89 -6.23 24.22
CA SER A 634 -13.94 -5.37 23.04
C SER A 634 -14.09 -6.19 21.76
#